data_d7380130bc4574722053ddcff835205a
#
_entry.id   d7380130bc4574722053ddcff835205a
#
_cell.length_a   1.000
_cell.length_b   1.000
_cell.length_c   1.000
_cell.angle_alpha   90.00
_cell.angle_beta   90.00
_cell.angle_gamma   90.00
#
_symmetry.space_group_name_H-M   'P 1'
#
loop_
_entity.id
_entity.type
_entity.pdbx_description
1 polymer ?
#
loop_
_entity_poly.entity_id
_entity_poly.type
_entity_poly.pdbx_seq_one_letter_code
_entity_poly.pdbx_strand_id
1 'polypeptide(L)'
;MRRSSNNFADSADGSTTKKLRSITAVLVSLLLPGQLLPGPFLQAQVPPPANQPAPKSAPKLVPGKSDPLILHMLSRFTFGPTPEDIAAVRSLGSHGIDQWFDLQLHPDRIPTSNGDQILTTRLAEFPALELPVDQLLERFPSGAMIRQSANGKLPMPDDPYLFAIYRRHIQMYEDKQAKKEQAQNNPESPKPESPKSESPKSEPAKTEGPQQSPAPAPTQADMELSQAIESATSMNPKPAGVTPKPAASTSAVRPSYADLLVKSVLALPPAQRVHRILFMQPVEYEQFHSSLKPPQKAQLIQDLNPEERELLTDFENPTRTVIEELQAQRLLHDVYSSHQLQEVMTTIWLNHFNVYLHKNEETPYYLVSYERDVIRPLALGNFEDLLIATAESPAMLLYLDNSSSTGPDSIAAEKQKERAAAGKAGKTTPPGLNENYARELMELHTLGVNGGYTQQDVTEVAKVFTGWTVDHPQLGGGFKFDETRHEPGKKLVMGHKIKENGQKEGLELLHILANSPATAHFISQELAVAFVSDNPPPALVNRMAQTFLSSHGEISSVLRTMLHSNEFWAPDAMQAKIKTPLEYVVSAARASGADITNSQPLINALNQMGMPLYACVPPTGYSDKADAWVSTGELVNRMNFALSLATNHFNGIKSQWTTASQPASTPAEAEQNLEARLIPLGVSEKTRAAVLDQAQPKPPAGPQSQPQLFPPTGDHPEKRPDAKGVSAQNTAQENQNAQIAGLLLGSPEFQRK
;
A
#
# COMPACT_ATOMS: atom_id res chain seq x y z
N MET A 1 -16.37 -53.54 -23.37
CA MET A 1 -17.43 -54.05 -24.30
C MET A 1 -18.37 -52.92 -24.62
N ARG A 2 -18.34 -52.50 -25.90
CA ARG A 2 -19.44 -52.08 -26.77
C ARG A 2 -20.44 -51.04 -26.24
N ARG A 3 -20.40 -49.78 -26.77
CA ARG A 3 -21.12 -49.24 -27.98
C ARG A 3 -22.61 -49.10 -27.72
N SER A 4 -23.30 -48.02 -27.98
CA SER A 4 -23.42 -47.14 -29.17
C SER A 4 -24.38 -45.98 -28.79
N SER A 5 -24.17 -44.69 -29.10
CA SER A 5 -24.49 -43.96 -30.37
C SER A 5 -25.95 -44.04 -30.82
N ASN A 6 -26.57 -42.84 -30.95
CA ASN A 6 -27.27 -42.23 -32.11
C ASN A 6 -28.12 -41.05 -31.62
N ASN A 7 -27.86 -39.81 -31.99
CA ASN A 7 -28.23 -39.12 -33.24
C ASN A 7 -29.70 -39.22 -33.69
N PHE A 8 -30.35 -38.05 -33.78
CA PHE A 8 -31.17 -37.51 -34.90
C PHE A 8 -31.70 -36.14 -34.40
N ALA A 9 -31.35 -35.00 -34.90
CA ALA A 9 -31.45 -34.36 -36.22
C ALA A 9 -32.88 -33.97 -36.64
N ASP A 10 -33.00 -32.68 -36.91
CA ASP A 10 -33.80 -31.96 -37.93
C ASP A 10 -35.28 -31.78 -37.74
N SER A 11 -35.80 -30.60 -37.85
CA SER A 11 -36.08 -29.68 -38.99
C SER A 11 -36.94 -28.52 -38.47
N ALA A 12 -36.57 -27.31 -38.67
CA ALA A 12 -36.74 -26.43 -39.85
C ALA A 12 -38.13 -25.80 -39.99
N ASP A 13 -38.06 -24.51 -40.26
CA ASP A 13 -38.98 -23.61 -40.97
C ASP A 13 -40.05 -22.88 -40.16
N GLY A 14 -40.31 -21.62 -40.32
CA GLY A 14 -39.92 -20.62 -41.26
C GLY A 14 -40.65 -19.33 -40.99
N SER A 15 -39.99 -18.25 -41.25
CA SER A 15 -40.44 -17.05 -41.96
C SER A 15 -41.77 -16.40 -41.55
N THR A 16 -41.93 -15.15 -41.37
CA THR A 16 -41.76 -13.99 -42.26
C THR A 16 -42.12 -12.68 -41.56
N THR A 17 -41.20 -11.76 -41.67
CA THR A 17 -41.32 -10.38 -42.20
C THR A 17 -42.38 -9.37 -41.72
N LYS A 18 -41.77 -8.23 -41.33
CA LYS A 18 -42.02 -6.87 -41.87
C LYS A 18 -43.11 -5.97 -41.31
N LYS A 19 -42.67 -4.83 -40.94
CA LYS A 19 -42.89 -3.41 -41.31
C LYS A 19 -43.46 -2.54 -40.22
N LEU A 20 -42.68 -1.57 -39.78
CA LEU A 20 -42.60 -0.13 -40.19
C LEU A 20 -43.89 0.68 -40.12
N ARG A 21 -43.79 1.77 -39.40
CA ARG A 21 -44.23 3.16 -39.58
C ARG A 21 -44.87 3.72 -38.31
N SER A 22 -44.28 4.69 -37.65
CA SER A 22 -44.14 6.13 -37.97
C SER A 22 -45.48 6.91 -37.99
N ILE A 23 -45.42 8.11 -37.39
CA ILE A 23 -46.26 9.31 -37.61
C ILE A 23 -47.20 9.64 -36.42
N THR A 24 -46.98 10.68 -35.71
CA THR A 24 -47.19 12.11 -35.80
C THR A 24 -47.98 12.68 -34.64
N ALA A 25 -47.44 13.80 -34.12
CA ALA A 25 -48.01 14.74 -33.16
C ALA A 25 -49.40 15.27 -33.55
N VAL A 26 -50.17 15.79 -32.61
CA VAL A 26 -50.93 17.07 -32.69
C VAL A 26 -51.34 17.57 -31.31
N LEU A 27 -51.06 18.84 -31.06
CA LEU A 27 -51.56 19.78 -30.09
C LEU A 27 -53.09 19.71 -29.86
N VAL A 28 -53.60 20.15 -28.71
CA VAL A 28 -54.53 21.29 -28.57
C VAL A 28 -54.73 21.67 -27.08
N SER A 29 -54.70 22.97 -26.91
CA SER A 29 -54.80 23.85 -25.71
C SER A 29 -56.18 23.96 -25.05
N LEU A 30 -56.15 24.68 -23.91
CA LEU A 30 -57.19 25.53 -23.27
C LEU A 30 -58.10 24.87 -22.23
N LEU A 31 -58.03 25.28 -20.97
CA LEU A 31 -58.85 26.37 -20.34
C LEU A 31 -58.58 26.45 -18.83
N LEU A 32 -58.23 27.67 -18.37
CA LEU A 32 -58.29 28.21 -17.01
C LEU A 32 -59.75 28.60 -16.69
N PRO A 33 -60.21 28.99 -15.47
CA PRO A 33 -59.50 29.67 -14.37
C PRO A 33 -59.97 29.28 -12.94
N GLY A 34 -59.23 29.82 -11.92
CA GLY A 34 -59.69 29.87 -10.53
C GLY A 34 -58.66 30.50 -9.61
N GLN A 35 -58.82 31.82 -9.35
CA GLN A 35 -57.95 32.60 -8.47
C GLN A 35 -58.20 32.29 -6.98
N LEU A 36 -57.10 32.23 -6.20
CA LEU A 36 -57.07 32.65 -4.79
C LEU A 36 -55.67 33.16 -4.44
N LEU A 37 -55.59 34.41 -4.03
CA LEU A 37 -54.40 35.16 -3.65
C LEU A 37 -53.90 34.74 -2.26
N PRO A 38 -52.58 34.65 -2.04
CA PRO A 38 -51.96 34.72 -0.71
C PRO A 38 -51.19 36.04 -0.53
N GLY A 39 -51.17 36.53 0.71
CA GLY A 39 -50.46 37.72 1.16
C GLY A 39 -48.92 37.60 1.15
N PRO A 40 -48.23 38.70 1.42
CA PRO A 40 -46.81 38.88 1.07
C PRO A 40 -45.86 38.25 2.08
N PHE A 41 -45.07 37.30 1.61
CA PHE A 41 -43.78 36.93 2.28
C PHE A 41 -42.68 37.93 1.83
N LEU A 42 -42.03 38.56 2.82
CA LEU A 42 -40.83 39.35 2.60
C LEU A 42 -39.72 38.48 1.99
N GLN A 43 -39.44 38.69 0.73
CA GLN A 43 -38.19 38.22 0.11
C GLN A 43 -37.06 39.17 0.50
N ALA A 44 -36.11 38.70 1.29
CA ALA A 44 -34.82 39.37 1.42
C ALA A 44 -34.11 39.30 0.05
N GLN A 45 -33.96 40.44 -0.58
CA GLN A 45 -33.14 40.61 -1.81
C GLN A 45 -31.67 40.36 -1.46
N VAL A 46 -31.10 39.27 -1.99
CA VAL A 46 -29.66 39.09 -2.06
C VAL A 46 -29.13 40.02 -3.16
N PRO A 47 -28.16 40.91 -2.88
CA PRO A 47 -27.59 41.75 -3.90
C PRO A 47 -26.89 40.90 -4.99
N PRO A 48 -26.92 41.34 -6.26
CA PRO A 48 -26.23 40.66 -7.34
C PRO A 48 -24.72 40.60 -7.06
N PRO A 49 -24.03 39.50 -7.38
CA PRO A 49 -22.61 39.38 -7.20
C PRO A 49 -21.89 40.46 -8.03
N ALA A 50 -20.98 41.19 -7.39
CA ALA A 50 -20.10 42.13 -8.03
C ALA A 50 -19.38 41.47 -9.20
N ASN A 51 -19.26 42.19 -10.35
CA ASN A 51 -18.56 41.78 -11.55
C ASN A 51 -17.24 41.05 -11.23
N GLN A 52 -17.22 39.74 -11.28
CA GLN A 52 -15.98 38.98 -11.36
C GLN A 52 -15.42 39.17 -12.78
N PRO A 53 -14.12 39.47 -12.92
CA PRO A 53 -13.49 39.52 -14.22
C PRO A 53 -13.66 38.14 -14.89
N ALA A 54 -13.99 38.16 -16.17
CA ALA A 54 -14.12 36.96 -17.00
C ALA A 54 -12.90 36.04 -16.80
N PRO A 55 -13.07 34.73 -16.68
CA PRO A 55 -11.97 33.80 -16.47
C PRO A 55 -10.95 34.00 -17.60
N LYS A 56 -9.70 34.26 -17.21
CA LYS A 56 -8.58 34.32 -18.16
C LYS A 56 -8.54 32.98 -18.86
N SER A 57 -8.63 32.97 -20.20
CA SER A 57 -8.49 31.76 -21.00
C SER A 57 -7.24 30.97 -20.56
N ALA A 58 -7.37 29.64 -20.52
CA ALA A 58 -6.24 28.76 -20.24
C ALA A 58 -4.98 29.18 -21.01
N PRO A 59 -3.80 29.12 -20.40
CA PRO A 59 -2.57 29.56 -21.04
C PRO A 59 -2.38 28.79 -22.38
N LYS A 60 -2.31 29.49 -23.49
CA LYS A 60 -1.98 28.91 -24.79
C LYS A 60 -0.56 28.35 -24.71
N LEU A 61 -0.39 27.05 -24.91
CA LEU A 61 0.90 26.38 -25.01
C LEU A 61 1.75 27.05 -26.11
N VAL A 62 2.86 27.64 -25.72
CA VAL A 62 3.84 28.21 -26.64
C VAL A 62 4.89 27.13 -26.89
N PRO A 63 5.18 26.75 -28.16
CA PRO A 63 6.22 25.77 -28.45
C PRO A 63 7.56 26.19 -27.83
N GLY A 64 8.19 25.29 -27.06
CA GLY A 64 9.46 25.52 -26.34
C GLY A 64 9.34 25.97 -24.88
N LYS A 65 8.13 26.35 -24.39
CA LYS A 65 7.85 26.65 -22.96
C LYS A 65 6.94 25.63 -22.28
N SER A 66 6.66 24.51 -22.93
CA SER A 66 5.72 23.49 -22.44
C SER A 66 6.29 22.55 -21.37
N ASP A 67 7.59 22.56 -21.15
CA ASP A 67 8.22 21.61 -20.21
C ASP A 67 7.73 21.75 -18.76
N PRO A 68 7.58 22.94 -18.16
CA PRO A 68 7.05 23.07 -16.82
C PRO A 68 5.63 22.52 -16.66
N LEU A 69 4.79 22.64 -17.70
CA LEU A 69 3.42 22.11 -17.68
C LEU A 69 3.42 20.58 -17.80
N ILE A 70 4.28 20.01 -18.68
CA ILE A 70 4.47 18.57 -18.77
C ILE A 70 4.94 18.02 -17.44
N LEU A 71 5.93 18.66 -16.83
CA LEU A 71 6.48 18.23 -15.54
C LEU A 71 5.46 18.32 -14.41
N HIS A 72 4.65 19.40 -14.38
CA HIS A 72 3.56 19.52 -13.42
C HIS A 72 2.55 18.37 -13.57
N MET A 73 2.05 18.14 -14.78
CA MET A 73 1.11 17.06 -15.07
C MET A 73 1.69 15.70 -14.67
N LEU A 74 2.90 15.36 -15.11
CA LEU A 74 3.53 14.09 -14.79
C LEU A 74 3.78 13.94 -13.29
N SER A 75 4.19 15.00 -12.58
CA SER A 75 4.42 14.94 -11.13
C SER A 75 3.15 14.70 -10.32
N ARG A 76 1.97 15.01 -10.89
CA ARG A 76 0.67 14.82 -10.24
C ARG A 76 0.02 13.48 -10.58
N PHE A 77 0.10 13.05 -11.83
CA PHE A 77 -0.58 11.87 -12.33
C PHE A 77 0.31 10.64 -12.47
N THR A 78 1.57 10.74 -12.04
CA THR A 78 2.50 9.60 -11.90
C THR A 78 3.19 9.65 -10.54
N PHE A 79 3.92 8.61 -10.19
CA PHE A 79 4.84 8.62 -9.05
C PHE A 79 6.13 9.43 -9.31
N GLY A 80 6.09 10.43 -10.18
CA GLY A 80 7.20 11.30 -10.53
C GLY A 80 7.68 11.04 -11.96
N PRO A 81 8.01 12.14 -12.68
CA PRO A 81 8.42 12.08 -14.08
C PRO A 81 9.77 11.35 -14.24
N THR A 82 9.89 10.55 -15.28
CA THR A 82 11.15 10.05 -15.81
C THR A 82 11.52 10.77 -17.11
N PRO A 83 12.78 10.73 -17.56
CA PRO A 83 13.15 11.25 -18.88
C PRO A 83 12.33 10.64 -20.01
N GLU A 84 11.99 9.37 -19.88
CA GLU A 84 11.18 8.61 -20.86
C GLU A 84 9.75 9.11 -20.89
N ASP A 85 9.12 9.38 -19.74
CA ASP A 85 7.77 9.94 -19.63
C ASP A 85 7.71 11.32 -20.30
N ILE A 86 8.69 12.18 -20.01
CA ILE A 86 8.79 13.52 -20.60
C ILE A 86 8.93 13.44 -22.12
N ALA A 87 9.79 12.54 -22.60
CA ALA A 87 9.98 12.32 -24.02
C ALA A 87 8.72 11.76 -24.70
N ALA A 88 8.00 10.87 -24.04
CA ALA A 88 6.73 10.31 -24.53
C ALA A 88 5.68 11.43 -24.72
N VAL A 89 5.47 12.29 -23.72
CA VAL A 89 4.53 13.41 -23.82
C VAL A 89 4.94 14.38 -24.95
N ARG A 90 6.23 14.73 -25.04
CA ARG A 90 6.76 15.62 -26.10
C ARG A 90 6.57 15.05 -27.50
N SER A 91 6.71 13.75 -27.66
CA SER A 91 6.55 13.07 -28.98
C SER A 91 5.14 13.17 -29.53
N LEU A 92 4.13 13.40 -28.69
CA LEU A 92 2.73 13.60 -29.06
C LEU A 92 2.44 15.03 -29.56
N GLY A 93 3.41 15.95 -29.52
CA GLY A 93 3.31 17.29 -30.09
C GLY A 93 2.51 18.30 -29.25
N SER A 94 1.85 19.24 -29.90
CA SER A 94 1.19 20.38 -29.24
C SER A 94 0.01 20.01 -28.31
N HIS A 95 -0.57 18.85 -28.48
CA HIS A 95 -1.65 18.29 -27.65
C HIS A 95 -1.16 17.12 -26.78
N GLY A 96 0.16 17.01 -26.57
CA GLY A 96 0.78 15.89 -25.90
C GLY A 96 0.25 15.65 -24.50
N ILE A 97 -0.05 16.69 -23.72
CA ILE A 97 -0.63 16.58 -22.38
C ILE A 97 -2.00 15.88 -22.43
N ASP A 98 -2.93 16.37 -23.28
CA ASP A 98 -4.27 15.82 -23.36
C ASP A 98 -4.25 14.38 -23.93
N GLN A 99 -3.43 14.12 -24.94
CA GLN A 99 -3.32 12.81 -25.56
C GLN A 99 -2.69 11.78 -24.61
N TRP A 100 -1.65 12.16 -23.87
CA TRP A 100 -1.04 11.30 -22.88
C TRP A 100 -2.02 11.00 -21.73
N PHE A 101 -2.70 12.03 -21.25
CA PHE A 101 -3.68 11.86 -20.17
C PHE A 101 -4.85 10.98 -20.60
N ASP A 102 -5.35 11.18 -21.83
CA ASP A 102 -6.40 10.33 -22.41
C ASP A 102 -5.96 8.86 -22.53
N LEU A 103 -4.71 8.64 -22.93
CA LEU A 103 -4.13 7.30 -22.98
C LEU A 103 -4.07 6.67 -21.57
N GLN A 104 -3.64 7.42 -20.55
CA GLN A 104 -3.58 6.95 -19.16
C GLN A 104 -4.96 6.63 -18.56
N LEU A 105 -6.03 7.30 -19.01
CA LEU A 105 -7.40 6.98 -18.62
C LEU A 105 -7.93 5.68 -19.27
N HIS A 106 -7.21 5.11 -20.22
CA HIS A 106 -7.55 3.88 -20.93
C HIS A 106 -6.36 2.90 -20.90
N PRO A 107 -6.08 2.26 -19.75
CA PRO A 107 -4.90 1.40 -19.58
C PRO A 107 -4.78 0.31 -20.63
N ASP A 108 -5.89 -0.22 -21.13
CA ASP A 108 -5.97 -1.20 -22.21
C ASP A 108 -5.36 -0.75 -23.56
N ARG A 109 -5.17 0.56 -23.73
CA ARG A 109 -4.59 1.16 -24.95
C ARG A 109 -3.12 1.53 -24.82
N ILE A 110 -2.55 1.43 -23.62
CA ILE A 110 -1.14 1.77 -23.36
C ILE A 110 -0.25 0.67 -23.93
N PRO A 111 0.70 0.99 -24.84
CA PRO A 111 1.64 0.00 -25.35
C PRO A 111 2.57 -0.50 -24.23
N THR A 112 2.87 -1.80 -24.25
CA THR A 112 3.81 -2.41 -23.31
C THR A 112 5.17 -1.72 -23.39
N SER A 113 5.64 -1.18 -22.28
CA SER A 113 6.94 -0.52 -22.15
C SER A 113 8.05 -1.48 -21.72
N ASN A 114 9.29 -1.00 -21.74
CA ASN A 114 10.41 -1.73 -21.13
C ASN A 114 10.19 -1.91 -19.60
N GLY A 115 9.58 -0.91 -18.93
CA GLY A 115 9.21 -1.01 -17.51
C GLY A 115 8.25 -2.17 -17.26
N ASP A 116 7.23 -2.35 -18.11
CA ASP A 116 6.25 -3.46 -17.97
C ASP A 116 6.92 -4.83 -18.17
N GLN A 117 7.91 -4.92 -19.06
CA GLN A 117 8.69 -6.16 -19.24
C GLN A 117 9.51 -6.50 -18.00
N ILE A 118 10.17 -5.49 -17.41
CA ILE A 118 10.87 -5.63 -16.12
C ILE A 118 9.88 -6.05 -15.03
N LEU A 119 8.74 -5.36 -14.92
CA LEU A 119 7.69 -5.66 -13.97
C LEU A 119 7.24 -7.12 -14.08
N THR A 120 6.88 -7.58 -15.29
CA THR A 120 6.48 -8.97 -15.54
C THR A 120 7.56 -9.95 -15.08
N THR A 121 8.83 -9.67 -15.37
CA THR A 121 9.95 -10.51 -14.95
C THR A 121 10.10 -10.54 -13.43
N ARG A 122 9.91 -9.41 -12.75
CA ARG A 122 10.01 -9.33 -11.29
C ARG A 122 8.81 -9.98 -10.58
N LEU A 123 7.60 -9.81 -11.12
CA LEU A 123 6.40 -10.43 -10.55
C LEU A 123 6.40 -11.95 -10.70
N ALA A 124 7.06 -12.50 -11.71
CA ALA A 124 7.25 -13.94 -11.84
C ALA A 124 8.03 -14.59 -10.67
N GLU A 125 8.71 -13.77 -9.84
CA GLU A 125 9.34 -14.20 -8.60
C GLU A 125 8.35 -14.40 -7.43
N PHE A 126 7.06 -14.03 -7.61
CA PHE A 126 6.00 -14.04 -6.60
C PHE A 126 4.80 -14.88 -7.03
N PRO A 127 4.95 -16.21 -7.20
CA PRO A 127 3.88 -17.07 -7.68
C PRO A 127 2.67 -17.15 -6.73
N ALA A 128 2.84 -16.85 -5.44
CA ALA A 128 1.74 -16.82 -4.48
C ALA A 128 0.65 -15.80 -4.85
N LEU A 129 1.01 -14.65 -5.43
CA LEU A 129 0.08 -13.57 -5.71
C LEU A 129 -0.92 -13.87 -6.85
N GLU A 130 -0.64 -14.89 -7.67
CA GLU A 130 -1.55 -15.34 -8.74
C GLU A 130 -2.65 -16.30 -8.22
N LEU A 131 -2.48 -16.84 -7.00
CA LEU A 131 -3.39 -17.83 -6.44
C LEU A 131 -4.72 -17.19 -6.00
N PRO A 132 -5.85 -17.90 -6.15
CA PRO A 132 -7.08 -17.56 -5.45
C PRO A 132 -6.91 -17.76 -3.94
N VAL A 133 -7.71 -17.04 -3.14
CA VAL A 133 -7.50 -16.93 -1.68
C VAL A 133 -7.55 -18.27 -0.95
N ASP A 134 -8.40 -19.19 -1.39
CA ASP A 134 -8.49 -20.55 -0.84
C ASP A 134 -7.20 -21.36 -1.06
N GLN A 135 -6.65 -21.32 -2.27
CA GLN A 135 -5.38 -21.96 -2.58
C GLN A 135 -4.20 -21.26 -1.90
N LEU A 136 -4.27 -19.92 -1.79
CA LEU A 136 -3.26 -19.15 -1.08
C LEU A 136 -3.19 -19.53 0.39
N LEU A 137 -4.34 -19.68 1.06
CA LEU A 137 -4.42 -20.15 2.45
C LEU A 137 -3.99 -21.60 2.61
N GLU A 138 -4.29 -22.49 1.65
CA GLU A 138 -3.84 -23.88 1.69
C GLU A 138 -2.32 -23.97 1.59
N ARG A 139 -1.71 -23.22 0.65
CA ARG A 139 -0.26 -23.20 0.42
C ARG A 139 0.50 -22.51 1.55
N PHE A 140 -0.03 -21.41 2.07
CA PHE A 140 0.57 -20.58 3.13
C PHE A 140 -0.34 -20.58 4.36
N PRO A 141 -0.39 -21.64 5.17
CA PRO A 141 -1.42 -21.80 6.18
C PRO A 141 -1.39 -20.68 7.22
N SER A 142 -2.55 -20.07 7.46
CA SER A 142 -2.74 -19.16 8.58
C SER A 142 -2.69 -19.91 9.93
N GLY A 143 -2.45 -19.16 11.01
CA GLY A 143 -2.51 -19.74 12.35
C GLY A 143 -3.86 -20.40 12.66
N ALA A 144 -4.97 -19.91 12.08
CA ALA A 144 -6.29 -20.51 12.20
C ALA A 144 -6.36 -21.90 11.52
N MET A 145 -5.82 -22.03 10.33
CA MET A 145 -5.74 -23.32 9.61
C MET A 145 -4.87 -24.31 10.38
N ILE A 146 -3.69 -23.90 10.83
CA ILE A 146 -2.81 -24.74 11.65
C ILE A 146 -3.53 -25.25 12.90
N ARG A 147 -4.29 -24.38 13.61
CA ARG A 147 -5.07 -24.80 14.78
C ARG A 147 -6.18 -25.80 14.42
N GLN A 148 -6.83 -25.63 13.26
CA GLN A 148 -7.88 -26.56 12.81
C GLN A 148 -7.29 -27.92 12.43
N SER A 149 -6.14 -27.96 11.74
CA SER A 149 -5.43 -29.20 11.41
C SER A 149 -4.90 -29.90 12.66
N ALA A 150 -4.32 -29.17 13.61
CA ALA A 150 -3.88 -29.73 14.91
C ALA A 150 -5.04 -30.36 15.70
N ASN A 151 -6.26 -29.83 15.58
CA ASN A 151 -7.46 -30.36 16.22
C ASN A 151 -8.20 -31.43 15.38
N GLY A 152 -7.64 -31.87 14.26
CA GLY A 152 -8.23 -32.87 13.36
C GLY A 152 -9.49 -32.40 12.61
N LYS A 153 -9.74 -31.10 12.54
CA LYS A 153 -10.88 -30.50 11.83
C LYS A 153 -10.60 -30.27 10.34
N LEU A 154 -9.34 -30.09 9.96
CA LEU A 154 -8.88 -30.04 8.59
C LEU A 154 -7.89 -31.19 8.33
N PRO A 155 -7.94 -31.83 7.15
CA PRO A 155 -6.97 -32.82 6.76
C PRO A 155 -5.58 -32.19 6.59
N MET A 156 -4.55 -33.00 6.72
CA MET A 156 -3.19 -32.59 6.33
C MET A 156 -3.09 -32.59 4.80
N PRO A 157 -2.28 -31.69 4.20
CA PRO A 157 -2.08 -31.69 2.75
C PRO A 157 -1.35 -32.97 2.27
N ASP A 158 -1.69 -33.39 1.06
CA ASP A 158 -1.08 -34.54 0.42
C ASP A 158 0.33 -34.26 -0.12
N ASP A 159 0.63 -32.98 -0.45
CA ASP A 159 1.95 -32.58 -0.89
C ASP A 159 2.97 -32.73 0.24
N PRO A 160 4.11 -33.43 0.02
CA PRO A 160 5.07 -33.73 1.08
C PRO A 160 5.76 -32.47 1.65
N TYR A 161 5.95 -31.41 0.87
CA TYR A 161 6.57 -30.17 1.33
C TYR A 161 5.58 -29.36 2.18
N LEU A 162 4.34 -29.22 1.72
CA LEU A 162 3.27 -28.60 2.51
C LEU A 162 3.01 -29.40 3.79
N PHE A 163 3.00 -30.72 3.71
CA PHE A 163 2.88 -31.58 4.89
C PHE A 163 4.00 -31.28 5.93
N ALA A 164 5.25 -31.11 5.48
CA ALA A 164 6.36 -30.79 6.37
C ALA A 164 6.18 -29.39 7.02
N ILE A 165 5.70 -28.39 6.27
CA ILE A 165 5.39 -27.05 6.76
C ILE A 165 4.28 -27.13 7.82
N TYR A 166 3.13 -27.75 7.51
CA TYR A 166 2.02 -27.90 8.45
C TYR A 166 2.45 -28.62 9.73
N ARG A 167 3.18 -29.74 9.60
CA ARG A 167 3.67 -30.49 10.75
C ARG A 167 4.55 -29.65 11.66
N ARG A 168 5.46 -28.84 11.10
CA ARG A 168 6.30 -27.91 11.88
C ARG A 168 5.46 -26.91 12.66
N HIS A 169 4.53 -26.23 11.99
CA HIS A 169 3.70 -25.19 12.63
C HIS A 169 2.71 -25.78 13.64
N ILE A 170 2.19 -27.00 13.42
CA ILE A 170 1.39 -27.74 14.41
C ILE A 170 2.24 -28.01 15.65
N GLN A 171 3.47 -28.52 15.48
CA GLN A 171 4.39 -28.76 16.60
C GLN A 171 4.67 -27.48 17.40
N MET A 172 4.96 -26.37 16.70
CA MET A 172 5.17 -25.07 17.37
C MET A 172 3.93 -24.59 18.14
N TYR A 173 2.73 -24.82 17.60
CA TYR A 173 1.47 -24.52 18.28
C TYR A 173 1.28 -25.37 19.53
N GLU A 174 1.51 -26.70 19.45
CA GLU A 174 1.41 -27.64 20.58
C GLU A 174 2.42 -27.30 21.68
N ASP A 175 3.68 -27.01 21.34
CA ASP A 175 4.72 -26.60 22.28
C ASP A 175 4.35 -25.31 23.00
N LYS A 176 3.74 -24.34 22.30
CA LYS A 176 3.24 -23.08 22.87
C LYS A 176 2.08 -23.32 23.85
N GLN A 177 1.18 -24.27 23.56
CA GLN A 177 0.10 -24.65 24.45
C GLN A 177 0.64 -25.35 25.71
N ALA A 178 1.54 -26.33 25.53
CA ALA A 178 2.17 -27.04 26.67
C ALA A 178 2.90 -26.06 27.63
N LYS A 179 3.62 -25.06 27.10
CA LYS A 179 4.26 -24.01 27.91
C LYS A 179 3.24 -23.16 28.67
N LYS A 180 2.10 -22.81 28.06
CA LYS A 180 1.03 -22.06 28.73
C LYS A 180 0.39 -22.84 29.86
N GLU A 181 0.14 -24.14 29.65
CA GLU A 181 -0.41 -25.03 30.67
C GLU A 181 0.56 -25.22 31.84
N GLN A 182 1.87 -25.38 31.57
CA GLN A 182 2.89 -25.46 32.60
C GLN A 182 2.97 -24.15 33.40
N ALA A 183 2.88 -22.97 32.76
CA ALA A 183 2.89 -21.68 33.44
C ALA A 183 1.63 -21.44 34.30
N GLN A 184 0.49 -21.99 33.90
CA GLN A 184 -0.75 -21.90 34.68
C GLN A 184 -0.76 -22.86 35.88
N ASN A 185 -0.07 -24.01 35.75
CA ASN A 185 0.01 -25.05 36.82
C ASN A 185 1.14 -24.81 37.82
N ASN A 186 2.01 -23.81 37.63
CA ASN A 186 3.10 -23.46 38.54
C ASN A 186 2.86 -22.05 39.12
N PRO A 187 2.23 -21.93 40.34
CA PRO A 187 1.83 -20.66 40.92
C PRO A 187 2.98 -19.82 41.51
N GLU A 188 4.22 -20.25 41.46
CA GLU A 188 5.38 -19.57 42.08
C GLU A 188 6.16 -18.61 41.17
N SER A 189 5.69 -18.29 39.99
CA SER A 189 6.31 -17.24 39.17
C SER A 189 5.69 -15.87 39.53
N PRO A 190 6.48 -14.84 39.89
CA PRO A 190 5.94 -13.52 40.18
C PRO A 190 5.23 -12.95 38.94
N LYS A 191 3.92 -12.70 39.09
CA LYS A 191 3.19 -11.91 38.10
C LYS A 191 3.86 -10.54 38.00
N PRO A 192 4.13 -10.02 36.80
CA PRO A 192 4.48 -8.62 36.67
C PRO A 192 3.29 -7.79 37.17
N GLU A 193 3.50 -7.01 38.20
CA GLU A 193 2.49 -6.09 38.72
C GLU A 193 2.19 -5.02 37.66
N SER A 194 0.97 -5.05 37.16
CA SER A 194 0.43 -3.94 36.39
C SER A 194 0.26 -2.73 37.30
N PRO A 195 0.72 -1.54 36.93
CA PRO A 195 0.51 -0.35 37.76
C PRO A 195 -0.99 -0.06 37.87
N LYS A 196 -1.51 -0.08 39.11
CA LYS A 196 -2.86 0.36 39.43
C LYS A 196 -2.96 1.85 39.18
N SER A 197 -3.73 2.23 38.16
CA SER A 197 -4.16 3.62 37.97
C SER A 197 -5.28 3.92 38.98
N GLU A 198 -4.96 4.68 40.00
CA GLU A 198 -5.97 5.34 40.84
C GLU A 198 -6.53 6.53 40.06
N SER A 199 -7.82 6.48 39.77
CA SER A 199 -8.56 7.57 39.17
C SER A 199 -8.99 8.58 40.22
N PRO A 200 -8.64 9.86 40.14
CA PRO A 200 -9.29 10.90 40.93
C PRO A 200 -10.60 11.30 40.29
N LYS A 201 -11.65 11.40 41.12
CA LYS A 201 -12.95 11.95 40.78
C LYS A 201 -12.80 13.40 40.36
N SER A 202 -13.29 13.77 39.21
CA SER A 202 -13.37 15.15 38.72
C SER A 202 -14.81 15.63 38.59
N GLU A 203 -15.07 16.81 39.14
CA GLU A 203 -16.22 17.67 38.89
C GLU A 203 -16.10 18.34 37.50
N PRO A 204 -17.22 18.82 36.91
CA PRO A 204 -17.26 19.21 35.49
C PRO A 204 -16.78 20.66 35.27
N ALA A 205 -15.88 20.87 34.33
CA ALA A 205 -15.54 22.18 33.80
C ALA A 205 -15.39 22.17 32.26
N LYS A 206 -16.25 22.98 31.66
CA LYS A 206 -16.16 23.85 30.47
C LYS A 206 -15.29 23.41 29.28
N THR A 207 -16.00 23.32 28.18
CA THR A 207 -15.68 23.43 26.73
C THR A 207 -14.37 24.14 26.37
N GLU A 208 -13.44 23.40 25.74
CA GLU A 208 -12.45 23.92 24.79
C GLU A 208 -12.12 22.80 23.76
N GLY A 209 -11.80 23.18 22.51
CA GLY A 209 -11.80 22.39 21.30
C GLY A 209 -10.84 21.19 21.21
N PRO A 210 -10.82 20.46 20.09
CA PRO A 210 -10.31 19.09 20.03
C PRO A 210 -8.78 19.06 20.07
N GLN A 211 -8.24 18.54 21.16
CA GLN A 211 -6.85 18.09 21.25
C GLN A 211 -6.76 16.65 20.75
N GLN A 212 -5.84 16.44 19.83
CA GLN A 212 -5.45 15.12 19.30
C GLN A 212 -5.01 14.20 20.46
N SER A 213 -5.60 13.02 20.53
CA SER A 213 -5.18 11.95 21.43
C SER A 213 -3.83 11.40 20.98
N PRO A 214 -2.89 11.11 21.89
CA PRO A 214 -1.64 10.44 21.54
C PRO A 214 -1.90 8.99 21.10
N ALA A 215 -1.12 8.53 20.12
CA ALA A 215 -1.16 7.18 19.58
C ALA A 215 -1.01 6.12 20.70
N PRO A 216 -1.67 4.97 20.58
CA PRO A 216 -1.51 3.87 21.53
C PRO A 216 -0.08 3.34 21.52
N ALA A 217 0.43 2.99 22.70
CA ALA A 217 1.76 2.43 22.88
C ALA A 217 1.93 1.11 22.09
N PRO A 218 3.12 0.86 21.53
CA PRO A 218 3.39 -0.34 20.73
C PRO A 218 3.21 -1.62 21.55
N THR A 219 2.76 -2.68 20.89
CA THR A 219 2.56 -4.00 21.47
C THR A 219 3.90 -4.69 21.78
N GLN A 220 3.88 -5.74 22.60
CA GLN A 220 5.10 -6.48 22.97
C GLN A 220 5.82 -7.09 21.75
N ALA A 221 5.10 -7.43 20.71
CA ALA A 221 5.65 -7.89 19.43
C ALA A 221 6.41 -6.78 18.67
N ASP A 222 5.91 -5.53 18.75
CA ASP A 222 6.55 -4.36 18.15
C ASP A 222 7.83 -3.97 18.90
N MET A 223 7.87 -4.21 20.23
CA MET A 223 9.07 -3.98 21.04
C MET A 223 10.14 -5.04 20.80
N GLU A 224 9.78 -6.31 20.59
CA GLU A 224 10.74 -7.37 20.24
C GLU A 224 11.35 -7.16 18.88
N LEU A 225 10.57 -6.66 17.89
CA LEU A 225 11.07 -6.30 16.57
C LEU A 225 12.01 -5.08 16.65
N SER A 226 11.69 -4.09 17.46
CA SER A 226 12.53 -2.90 17.69
C SER A 226 13.84 -3.25 18.38
N GLN A 227 13.83 -4.16 19.37
CA GLN A 227 15.04 -4.63 20.04
C GLN A 227 15.95 -5.49 19.15
N ALA A 228 15.36 -6.24 18.20
CA ALA A 228 16.11 -6.97 17.20
C ALA A 228 16.81 -6.02 16.20
N ILE A 229 16.20 -4.87 15.92
CA ILE A 229 16.75 -3.82 15.04
C ILE A 229 17.85 -3.01 15.77
N GLU A 230 17.67 -2.68 17.05
CA GLU A 230 18.69 -1.98 17.86
C GLU A 230 19.94 -2.82 18.10
N SER A 231 19.79 -4.13 18.28
CA SER A 231 20.95 -5.03 18.43
C SER A 231 21.76 -5.20 17.15
N ALA A 232 21.19 -4.90 15.98
CA ALA A 232 21.90 -4.93 14.69
C ALA A 232 22.64 -3.61 14.38
N THR A 233 22.31 -2.50 15.05
CA THR A 233 22.86 -1.16 14.76
C THR A 233 23.92 -0.67 15.78
N SER A 234 24.08 -1.34 16.92
CA SER A 234 25.04 -0.91 17.95
C SER A 234 26.32 -1.75 17.97
N MET A 235 27.09 -1.77 16.88
CA MET A 235 28.49 -2.18 16.93
C MET A 235 29.42 -0.97 16.74
N ASN A 236 29.63 -0.23 17.81
CA ASN A 236 30.77 0.67 17.92
C ASN A 236 31.74 0.08 18.96
N PRO A 237 32.98 -0.29 18.61
CA PRO A 237 33.87 -0.94 19.55
C PRO A 237 34.50 0.07 20.50
N LYS A 238 34.26 -0.09 21.80
CA LYS A 238 34.97 0.59 22.87
C LYS A 238 36.33 -0.08 23.07
N PRO A 239 37.43 0.63 23.15
CA PRO A 239 38.74 0.01 23.31
C PRO A 239 38.92 -0.55 24.74
N ALA A 240 39.14 -1.84 24.84
CA ALA A 240 39.52 -2.51 26.08
C ALA A 240 41.07 -2.60 26.13
N GLY A 241 41.60 -2.21 27.29
CA GLY A 241 43.01 -2.22 27.57
C GLY A 241 43.64 -3.61 27.50
N VAL A 242 44.82 -3.66 26.89
CA VAL A 242 45.61 -4.85 26.67
C VAL A 242 46.50 -5.12 27.87
N THR A 243 46.28 -6.26 28.52
CA THR A 243 47.36 -6.93 29.30
C THR A 243 47.83 -8.14 28.49
N PRO A 244 49.13 -8.35 28.34
CA PRO A 244 49.64 -9.47 27.52
C PRO A 244 49.57 -10.77 28.32
N LYS A 245 48.83 -11.75 27.78
CA LYS A 245 48.85 -13.14 28.23
C LYS A 245 49.65 -13.98 27.25
N PRO A 246 50.43 -14.96 27.71
CA PRO A 246 51.41 -15.66 26.91
C PRO A 246 50.77 -16.50 25.80
N ALA A 247 51.49 -16.64 24.70
CA ALA A 247 51.10 -17.37 23.50
C ALA A 247 50.61 -18.79 23.83
N ALA A 248 49.32 -19.02 23.62
CA ALA A 248 48.75 -20.36 23.60
C ALA A 248 48.84 -20.89 22.18
N SER A 249 49.35 -22.09 22.07
CA SER A 249 49.41 -22.91 20.86
C SER A 249 48.08 -22.94 20.13
N THR A 250 48.07 -22.69 18.83
CA THR A 250 46.94 -22.89 17.93
C THR A 250 46.58 -24.37 17.87
N SER A 251 45.82 -24.84 18.87
CA SER A 251 45.03 -26.07 18.67
C SER A 251 43.89 -25.72 17.72
N ALA A 252 43.88 -26.33 16.56
CA ALA A 252 42.76 -26.28 15.62
C ALA A 252 41.49 -26.64 16.39
N VAL A 253 40.61 -25.63 16.63
CA VAL A 253 39.30 -25.83 17.26
C VAL A 253 38.54 -26.79 16.33
N ARG A 254 38.25 -27.97 16.82
CA ARG A 254 37.42 -28.93 16.05
C ARG A 254 36.07 -28.26 15.81
N PRO A 255 35.58 -28.21 14.53
CA PRO A 255 34.29 -27.64 14.24
C PRO A 255 33.21 -28.34 15.06
N SER A 256 32.26 -27.55 15.60
CA SER A 256 31.10 -28.11 16.30
C SER A 256 30.23 -28.96 15.36
N TYR A 257 29.42 -29.87 15.91
CA TYR A 257 28.46 -30.63 15.11
C TYR A 257 27.57 -29.68 14.28
N ALA A 258 27.13 -28.55 14.86
CA ALA A 258 26.31 -27.56 14.20
C ALA A 258 27.05 -26.87 13.04
N ASP A 259 28.35 -26.54 13.16
CA ASP A 259 29.15 -25.98 12.07
C ASP A 259 29.30 -27.00 10.91
N LEU A 260 29.46 -28.28 11.23
CA LEU A 260 29.54 -29.33 10.22
C LEU A 260 28.20 -29.55 9.52
N LEU A 261 27.09 -29.50 10.27
CA LEU A 261 25.74 -29.57 9.73
C LEU A 261 25.46 -28.42 8.75
N VAL A 262 25.75 -27.16 9.16
CA VAL A 262 25.60 -26.00 8.28
C VAL A 262 26.42 -26.17 7.01
N LYS A 263 27.70 -26.57 7.14
CA LYS A 263 28.57 -26.78 5.98
C LYS A 263 28.05 -27.88 5.04
N SER A 264 27.55 -28.97 5.59
CA SER A 264 27.00 -30.10 4.81
C SER A 264 25.75 -29.70 4.03
N VAL A 265 24.84 -28.95 4.67
CA VAL A 265 23.59 -28.47 4.02
C VAL A 265 23.90 -27.46 2.92
N LEU A 266 24.77 -26.48 3.18
CA LEU A 266 25.15 -25.48 2.19
C LEU A 266 25.91 -26.03 0.97
N ALA A 267 26.50 -27.21 1.10
CA ALA A 267 27.15 -27.89 -0.01
C ALA A 267 26.20 -28.66 -0.93
N LEU A 268 24.92 -28.81 -0.54
CA LEU A 268 23.91 -29.49 -1.36
C LEU A 268 23.44 -28.61 -2.54
N PRO A 269 23.06 -29.23 -3.67
CA PRO A 269 22.32 -28.53 -4.73
C PRO A 269 21.03 -27.88 -4.19
N PRO A 270 20.49 -26.79 -4.83
CA PRO A 270 19.35 -26.03 -4.35
C PRO A 270 18.17 -26.90 -3.90
N ALA A 271 17.59 -27.70 -4.76
CA ALA A 271 16.43 -28.54 -4.44
C ALA A 271 16.69 -29.53 -3.29
N GLN A 272 17.88 -30.16 -3.26
CA GLN A 272 18.26 -31.08 -2.17
C GLN A 272 18.48 -30.33 -0.85
N ARG A 273 18.95 -29.08 -0.92
CA ARG A 273 19.13 -28.22 0.24
C ARG A 273 17.78 -27.89 0.89
N VAL A 274 16.81 -27.45 0.10
CA VAL A 274 15.43 -27.20 0.55
C VAL A 274 14.82 -28.46 1.15
N HIS A 275 14.85 -29.57 0.41
CA HIS A 275 14.33 -30.84 0.89
C HIS A 275 14.98 -31.24 2.23
N ARG A 276 16.32 -31.16 2.35
CA ARG A 276 17.02 -31.49 3.60
C ARG A 276 16.57 -30.65 4.79
N ILE A 277 16.32 -29.35 4.59
CA ILE A 277 15.90 -28.44 5.64
C ILE A 277 14.46 -28.74 6.08
N LEU A 278 13.53 -28.88 5.15
CA LEU A 278 12.12 -29.10 5.46
C LEU A 278 11.87 -30.41 6.21
N PHE A 279 12.73 -31.41 5.98
CA PHE A 279 12.63 -32.75 6.62
C PHE A 279 13.61 -32.97 7.77
N MET A 280 14.27 -31.93 8.28
CA MET A 280 15.05 -31.99 9.51
C MET A 280 14.16 -32.29 10.72
N GLN A 281 14.73 -33.04 11.68
CA GLN A 281 14.08 -33.15 12.99
C GLN A 281 14.09 -31.76 13.70
N PRO A 282 13.10 -31.46 14.52
CA PRO A 282 12.99 -30.13 15.15
C PRO A 282 14.27 -29.67 15.88
N VAL A 283 14.87 -30.55 16.67
CA VAL A 283 16.12 -30.25 17.41
C VAL A 283 17.29 -30.00 16.45
N GLU A 284 17.38 -30.76 15.37
CA GLU A 284 18.42 -30.60 14.35
C GLU A 284 18.25 -29.24 13.59
N TYR A 285 17.01 -28.89 13.27
CA TYR A 285 16.70 -27.62 12.64
C TYR A 285 17.08 -26.43 13.52
N GLU A 286 16.73 -26.47 14.81
CA GLU A 286 17.09 -25.40 15.75
C GLU A 286 18.62 -25.24 15.89
N GLN A 287 19.37 -26.34 15.92
CA GLN A 287 20.83 -26.32 15.91
C GLN A 287 21.38 -25.74 14.59
N PHE A 288 20.82 -26.15 13.47
CA PHE A 288 21.18 -25.62 12.14
C PHE A 288 20.90 -24.12 12.05
N HIS A 289 19.67 -23.71 12.33
CA HIS A 289 19.21 -22.33 12.17
C HIS A 289 19.96 -21.37 13.09
N SER A 290 20.14 -21.71 14.39
CA SER A 290 20.85 -20.87 15.35
C SER A 290 22.35 -20.72 15.06
N SER A 291 22.93 -21.64 14.29
CA SER A 291 24.36 -21.63 13.93
C SER A 291 24.65 -20.91 12.61
N LEU A 292 23.62 -20.52 11.84
CA LEU A 292 23.77 -19.80 10.56
C LEU A 292 24.27 -18.36 10.78
N LYS A 293 25.43 -18.06 10.21
CA LYS A 293 26.00 -16.71 10.17
C LYS A 293 25.41 -15.90 9.00
N PRO A 294 25.41 -14.55 9.05
CA PRO A 294 24.85 -13.74 7.96
C PRO A 294 25.31 -14.10 6.54
N PRO A 295 26.61 -14.34 6.25
CA PRO A 295 27.05 -14.76 4.92
C PRO A 295 26.47 -16.14 4.51
N GLN A 296 26.29 -17.04 5.49
CA GLN A 296 25.74 -18.37 5.25
C GLN A 296 24.23 -18.34 5.00
N LYS A 297 23.50 -17.39 5.62
CA LYS A 297 22.09 -17.14 5.30
C LYS A 297 21.93 -16.67 3.86
N ALA A 298 22.78 -15.78 3.38
CA ALA A 298 22.81 -15.38 1.99
C ALA A 298 23.11 -16.56 1.04
N GLN A 299 24.10 -17.40 1.38
CA GLN A 299 24.43 -18.59 0.61
C GLN A 299 23.29 -19.61 0.60
N LEU A 300 22.50 -19.68 1.69
CA LEU A 300 21.39 -20.61 1.82
C LEU A 300 20.34 -20.43 0.73
N ILE A 301 20.03 -19.16 0.42
CA ILE A 301 19.02 -18.78 -0.59
C ILE A 301 19.61 -18.54 -1.97
N GLN A 302 20.94 -18.54 -2.10
CA GLN A 302 21.61 -18.38 -3.39
C GLN A 302 21.21 -19.54 -4.33
N ASP A 303 20.95 -19.20 -5.58
CA ASP A 303 20.60 -20.12 -6.66
C ASP A 303 19.29 -20.92 -6.45
N LEU A 304 18.46 -20.54 -5.49
CA LEU A 304 17.10 -21.07 -5.36
C LEU A 304 16.18 -20.42 -6.39
N ASN A 305 15.29 -21.20 -6.98
CA ASN A 305 14.18 -20.68 -7.76
C ASN A 305 13.12 -20.02 -6.84
N PRO A 306 12.13 -19.28 -7.38
CA PRO A 306 11.11 -18.61 -6.58
C PRO A 306 10.36 -19.56 -5.63
N GLU A 307 9.88 -20.69 -6.13
CA GLU A 307 9.13 -21.68 -5.33
C GLU A 307 9.98 -22.27 -4.20
N GLU A 308 11.26 -22.56 -4.45
CA GLU A 308 12.20 -23.06 -3.43
C GLU A 308 12.46 -22.01 -2.33
N ARG A 309 12.50 -20.73 -2.69
CA ARG A 309 12.63 -19.62 -1.71
C ARG A 309 11.38 -19.47 -0.86
N GLU A 310 10.20 -19.52 -1.49
CA GLU A 310 8.92 -19.51 -0.77
C GLU A 310 8.88 -20.66 0.25
N LEU A 311 9.16 -21.90 -0.16
CA LEU A 311 9.12 -23.06 0.74
C LEU A 311 9.98 -22.87 1.99
N LEU A 312 11.16 -22.27 1.89
CA LEU A 312 12.01 -21.98 3.06
C LEU A 312 11.43 -20.89 3.94
N THR A 313 10.87 -19.85 3.35
CA THR A 313 10.22 -18.76 4.10
C THR A 313 8.97 -19.25 4.79
N ASP A 314 8.17 -20.08 4.12
CA ASP A 314 6.95 -20.69 4.66
C ASP A 314 7.23 -21.64 5.80
N PHE A 315 8.33 -22.38 5.72
CA PHE A 315 8.78 -23.25 6.80
C PHE A 315 9.09 -22.47 8.07
N GLU A 316 9.48 -21.19 7.95
CA GLU A 316 9.65 -20.27 9.08
C GLU A 316 8.34 -19.55 9.46
N ASN A 317 7.69 -18.93 8.49
CA ASN A 317 6.45 -18.16 8.70
C ASN A 317 5.66 -18.00 7.39
N PRO A 318 4.64 -18.81 7.12
CA PRO A 318 3.86 -18.75 5.88
C PRO A 318 3.20 -17.40 5.62
N THR A 319 2.59 -16.79 6.63
CA THR A 319 1.92 -15.49 6.50
C THR A 319 2.89 -14.39 6.09
N ARG A 320 4.16 -14.49 6.50
CA ARG A 320 5.20 -13.53 6.17
C ARG A 320 5.49 -13.51 4.67
N THR A 321 5.52 -14.66 4.01
CA THR A 321 5.71 -14.75 2.56
C THR A 321 4.65 -13.94 1.83
N VAL A 322 3.37 -14.17 2.17
CA VAL A 322 2.25 -13.46 1.55
C VAL A 322 2.34 -11.94 1.76
N ILE A 323 2.72 -11.51 2.97
CA ILE A 323 2.87 -10.07 3.29
C ILE A 323 4.03 -9.43 2.49
N GLU A 324 5.21 -10.08 2.49
CA GLU A 324 6.39 -9.54 1.81
C GLU A 324 6.17 -9.46 0.29
N GLU A 325 5.53 -10.45 -0.30
CA GLU A 325 5.20 -10.45 -1.72
C GLU A 325 4.14 -9.40 -2.07
N LEU A 326 3.07 -9.28 -1.27
CA LEU A 326 2.05 -8.25 -1.43
C LEU A 326 2.66 -6.83 -1.39
N GLN A 327 3.54 -6.56 -0.45
CA GLN A 327 4.22 -5.27 -0.34
C GLN A 327 5.23 -5.04 -1.48
N ALA A 328 5.95 -6.08 -1.89
CA ALA A 328 6.93 -6.01 -2.97
C ALA A 328 6.24 -5.74 -4.32
N GLN A 329 5.19 -6.50 -4.65
CA GLN A 329 4.44 -6.30 -5.90
C GLN A 329 3.90 -4.87 -6.02
N ARG A 330 3.38 -4.32 -4.92
CA ARG A 330 2.88 -2.96 -4.87
C ARG A 330 3.94 -1.96 -5.31
N LEU A 331 5.11 -1.99 -4.69
CA LEU A 331 6.22 -1.10 -5.02
C LEU A 331 6.73 -1.29 -6.46
N LEU A 332 6.77 -2.54 -6.94
CA LEU A 332 7.20 -2.82 -8.30
C LEU A 332 6.22 -2.27 -9.34
N HIS A 333 4.91 -2.38 -9.09
CA HIS A 333 3.88 -1.73 -9.92
C HIS A 333 4.07 -0.21 -9.93
N ASP A 334 4.19 0.42 -8.77
CA ASP A 334 4.34 1.87 -8.64
C ASP A 334 5.60 2.38 -9.37
N VAL A 335 6.70 1.59 -9.37
CA VAL A 335 7.97 1.97 -10.02
C VAL A 335 7.96 1.72 -11.53
N TYR A 336 7.54 0.54 -11.97
CA TYR A 336 7.81 0.06 -13.34
C TYR A 336 6.61 0.10 -14.29
N SER A 337 5.37 0.09 -13.77
CA SER A 337 4.16 0.09 -14.62
C SER A 337 4.11 1.33 -15.53
N SER A 338 3.78 1.13 -16.80
CA SER A 338 3.44 2.22 -17.72
C SER A 338 2.04 2.80 -17.46
N HIS A 339 1.21 2.12 -16.69
CA HIS A 339 -0.14 2.53 -16.29
C HIS A 339 -0.12 3.43 -15.06
N GLN A 340 0.72 4.47 -15.08
CA GLN A 340 1.04 5.27 -13.89
C GLN A 340 -0.17 5.92 -13.22
N LEU A 341 -1.11 6.45 -14.00
CA LEU A 341 -2.33 7.04 -13.43
C LEU A 341 -3.19 5.99 -12.72
N GLN A 342 -3.28 4.78 -13.27
CA GLN A 342 -3.99 3.67 -12.63
C GLN A 342 -3.33 3.30 -11.29
N GLU A 343 -2.00 3.25 -11.22
CA GLU A 343 -1.28 2.94 -9.97
C GLU A 343 -1.45 4.05 -8.90
N VAL A 344 -1.40 5.33 -9.32
CA VAL A 344 -1.68 6.46 -8.42
C VAL A 344 -3.12 6.39 -7.90
N MET A 345 -4.11 6.14 -8.77
CA MET A 345 -5.51 6.00 -8.36
C MET A 345 -5.74 4.76 -7.49
N THR A 346 -5.04 3.65 -7.78
CA THR A 346 -5.06 2.46 -6.90
C THR A 346 -4.56 2.82 -5.50
N THR A 347 -3.50 3.61 -5.38
CA THR A 347 -3.00 4.12 -4.09
C THR A 347 -4.05 4.96 -3.36
N ILE A 348 -4.69 5.88 -4.07
CA ILE A 348 -5.73 6.74 -3.51
C ILE A 348 -6.90 5.90 -3.00
N TRP A 349 -7.38 4.93 -3.77
CA TRP A 349 -8.50 4.08 -3.37
C TRP A 349 -8.16 3.05 -2.29
N LEU A 350 -6.95 2.51 -2.26
CA LEU A 350 -6.47 1.69 -1.14
C LEU A 350 -6.36 2.49 0.16
N ASN A 351 -6.16 3.80 0.07
CA ASN A 351 -6.14 4.69 1.22
C ASN A 351 -7.56 5.10 1.64
N HIS A 352 -8.44 5.43 0.69
CA HIS A 352 -9.84 5.79 0.92
C HIS A 352 -10.67 4.60 1.47
N PHE A 353 -10.53 3.43 0.88
CA PHE A 353 -11.14 2.18 1.32
C PHE A 353 -10.11 1.34 2.10
N ASN A 354 -9.47 1.96 3.09
CA ASN A 354 -8.38 1.36 3.83
C ASN A 354 -8.79 0.04 4.52
N VAL A 355 -7.91 -0.95 4.46
CA VAL A 355 -7.99 -2.21 5.19
C VAL A 355 -6.67 -2.46 5.91
N TYR A 356 -6.72 -2.62 7.23
CA TYR A 356 -5.54 -2.83 8.06
C TYR A 356 -5.04 -4.27 7.98
N LEU A 357 -3.82 -4.46 7.50
CA LEU A 357 -3.15 -5.73 7.25
C LEU A 357 -3.17 -6.71 8.44
N HIS A 358 -3.02 -6.19 9.66
CA HIS A 358 -2.93 -7.03 10.86
C HIS A 358 -4.25 -7.07 11.67
N LYS A 359 -5.40 -6.84 11.02
CA LYS A 359 -6.71 -6.93 11.69
C LYS A 359 -6.97 -8.31 12.28
N ASN A 360 -6.72 -9.35 11.50
CA ASN A 360 -6.81 -10.75 11.90
C ASN A 360 -5.85 -11.63 11.05
N GLU A 361 -5.84 -12.94 11.29
CA GLU A 361 -4.92 -13.87 10.63
C GLU A 361 -5.23 -14.08 9.14
N GLU A 362 -6.45 -13.80 8.68
CA GLU A 362 -6.91 -14.00 7.31
C GLU A 362 -6.75 -12.75 6.44
N THR A 363 -6.72 -11.55 7.05
CA THR A 363 -6.66 -10.28 6.31
C THR A 363 -5.50 -10.19 5.31
N PRO A 364 -4.26 -10.63 5.61
CA PRO A 364 -3.18 -10.58 4.62
C PRO A 364 -3.50 -11.29 3.31
N TYR A 365 -4.19 -12.41 3.37
CA TYR A 365 -4.56 -13.22 2.20
C TYR A 365 -5.67 -12.56 1.37
N TYR A 366 -6.67 -11.98 2.05
CA TYR A 366 -7.73 -11.23 1.37
C TYR A 366 -7.26 -9.89 0.79
N LEU A 367 -6.21 -9.28 1.33
CA LEU A 367 -5.63 -8.06 0.75
C LEU A 367 -5.00 -8.30 -0.62
N VAL A 368 -4.50 -9.51 -0.89
CA VAL A 368 -3.99 -9.87 -2.24
C VAL A 368 -5.12 -9.73 -3.27
N SER A 369 -6.26 -10.39 -3.04
CA SER A 369 -7.41 -10.29 -3.95
C SER A 369 -8.07 -8.91 -3.91
N TYR A 370 -8.06 -8.22 -2.78
CA TYR A 370 -8.62 -6.89 -2.64
C TYR A 370 -7.95 -5.86 -3.54
N GLU A 371 -6.62 -5.84 -3.58
CA GLU A 371 -5.90 -4.97 -4.51
C GLU A 371 -6.01 -5.45 -5.95
N ARG A 372 -5.73 -6.74 -6.20
CA ARG A 372 -5.64 -7.32 -7.54
C ARG A 372 -6.98 -7.33 -8.27
N ASP A 373 -8.05 -7.77 -7.59
CA ASP A 373 -9.33 -8.10 -8.22
C ASP A 373 -10.41 -7.02 -7.97
N VAL A 374 -10.25 -6.14 -6.96
CA VAL A 374 -11.24 -5.13 -6.60
C VAL A 374 -10.75 -3.72 -6.91
N ILE A 375 -9.68 -3.26 -6.24
CA ILE A 375 -9.29 -1.85 -6.30
C ILE A 375 -8.65 -1.48 -7.64
N ARG A 376 -7.60 -2.19 -8.06
CA ARG A 376 -6.84 -1.85 -9.27
C ARG A 376 -7.68 -1.86 -10.55
N PRO A 377 -8.50 -2.87 -10.83
CA PRO A 377 -9.31 -2.89 -12.04
C PRO A 377 -10.35 -1.78 -12.12
N LEU A 378 -10.86 -1.32 -10.98
CA LEU A 378 -11.92 -0.30 -10.88
C LEU A 378 -11.40 1.12 -10.62
N ALA A 379 -10.08 1.30 -10.50
CA ALA A 379 -9.46 2.54 -10.05
C ALA A 379 -9.78 3.78 -10.91
N LEU A 380 -10.01 3.60 -12.21
CA LEU A 380 -10.36 4.66 -13.18
C LEU A 380 -11.80 4.56 -13.69
N GLY A 381 -12.59 3.61 -13.16
CA GLY A 381 -13.93 3.30 -13.59
C GLY A 381 -15.02 4.15 -12.94
N ASN A 382 -16.14 3.51 -12.63
CA ASN A 382 -17.28 4.12 -11.97
C ASN A 382 -17.16 3.98 -10.46
N PHE A 383 -17.43 5.05 -9.71
CA PHE A 383 -17.35 5.06 -8.25
C PHE A 383 -18.37 4.12 -7.59
N GLU A 384 -19.59 3.99 -8.14
CA GLU A 384 -20.60 3.07 -7.61
C GLU A 384 -20.15 1.61 -7.73
N ASP A 385 -19.55 1.23 -8.87
CA ASP A 385 -19.03 -0.12 -9.08
C ASP A 385 -17.90 -0.42 -8.07
N LEU A 386 -17.00 0.54 -7.86
CA LEU A 386 -15.92 0.42 -6.87
C LEU A 386 -16.47 0.30 -5.44
N LEU A 387 -17.47 1.13 -5.09
CA LEU A 387 -18.11 1.11 -3.78
C LEU A 387 -18.82 -0.23 -3.50
N ILE A 388 -19.54 -0.78 -4.48
CA ILE A 388 -20.19 -2.10 -4.38
C ILE A 388 -19.14 -3.19 -4.22
N ALA A 389 -18.10 -3.21 -5.06
CA ALA A 389 -17.07 -4.22 -5.03
C ALA A 389 -16.28 -4.21 -3.71
N THR A 390 -16.03 -3.03 -3.13
CA THR A 390 -15.40 -2.91 -1.81
C THR A 390 -16.34 -3.37 -0.69
N ALA A 391 -17.64 -3.07 -0.77
CA ALA A 391 -18.65 -3.50 0.21
C ALA A 391 -18.85 -5.02 0.24
N GLU A 392 -18.72 -5.68 -0.90
CA GLU A 392 -18.80 -7.14 -1.02
C GLU A 392 -17.45 -7.83 -0.76
N SER A 393 -16.36 -7.08 -0.66
CA SER A 393 -15.03 -7.67 -0.43
C SER A 393 -14.90 -8.30 0.95
N PRO A 394 -14.46 -9.56 1.05
CA PRO A 394 -14.14 -10.19 2.32
C PRO A 394 -13.13 -9.39 3.17
N ALA A 395 -12.15 -8.73 2.56
CA ALA A 395 -11.19 -7.90 3.25
C ALA A 395 -11.89 -6.78 4.05
N MET A 396 -12.80 -6.04 3.43
CA MET A 396 -13.55 -4.95 4.06
C MET A 396 -14.55 -5.46 5.11
N LEU A 397 -15.29 -6.52 4.79
CA LEU A 397 -16.27 -7.12 5.71
C LEU A 397 -15.64 -7.66 6.99
N LEU A 398 -14.42 -8.19 6.90
CA LEU A 398 -13.63 -8.65 8.06
C LEU A 398 -13.00 -7.48 8.80
N TYR A 399 -12.49 -6.48 8.09
CA TYR A 399 -11.83 -5.33 8.71
C TYR A 399 -12.78 -4.50 9.57
N LEU A 400 -13.98 -4.20 9.08
CA LEU A 400 -14.99 -3.42 9.80
C LEU A 400 -16.00 -4.29 10.58
N ASP A 401 -15.71 -5.60 10.74
CA ASP A 401 -16.45 -6.57 11.52
C ASP A 401 -17.93 -6.78 11.07
N ASN A 402 -18.29 -6.34 9.84
CA ASN A 402 -19.65 -6.53 9.32
C ASN A 402 -19.97 -8.00 9.08
N SER A 403 -18.96 -8.82 8.78
CA SER A 403 -19.11 -10.27 8.61
C SER A 403 -19.76 -10.97 9.81
N SER A 404 -19.74 -10.35 10.99
CA SER A 404 -20.39 -10.85 12.20
C SER A 404 -21.75 -10.21 12.51
N SER A 405 -22.14 -9.13 11.78
CA SER A 405 -23.37 -8.36 12.06
C SER A 405 -24.65 -9.20 11.91
N THR A 406 -25.52 -9.10 12.90
CA THR A 406 -26.78 -9.87 12.96
C THR A 406 -27.91 -8.96 13.40
N GLY A 407 -29.00 -8.97 12.66
CA GLY A 407 -30.19 -8.17 12.96
C GLY A 407 -30.84 -8.56 14.28
N PRO A 408 -31.25 -7.59 15.12
CA PRO A 408 -31.85 -7.87 16.42
C PRO A 408 -33.13 -8.67 16.36
N ASP A 409 -33.91 -8.59 15.26
CA ASP A 409 -35.18 -9.31 15.04
C ASP A 409 -35.06 -10.37 13.93
N SER A 410 -33.81 -10.73 13.56
CA SER A 410 -33.51 -11.77 12.58
C SER A 410 -33.82 -13.17 13.10
N ILE A 411 -34.01 -14.13 12.19
CA ILE A 411 -34.24 -15.56 12.50
C ILE A 411 -33.14 -16.11 13.41
N ALA A 412 -31.89 -15.71 13.16
CA ALA A 412 -30.73 -16.14 13.97
C ALA A 412 -30.82 -15.60 15.39
N ALA A 413 -31.20 -14.32 15.56
CA ALA A 413 -31.37 -13.70 16.87
C ALA A 413 -32.52 -14.32 17.65
N GLU A 414 -33.66 -14.61 17.00
CA GLU A 414 -34.80 -15.28 17.65
C GLU A 414 -34.45 -16.68 18.15
N LYS A 415 -33.86 -17.52 17.28
CA LYS A 415 -33.39 -18.87 17.66
C LYS A 415 -32.43 -18.82 18.85
N GLN A 416 -31.68 -17.77 18.98
CA GLN A 416 -30.73 -17.60 20.06
C GLN A 416 -31.41 -17.15 21.34
N LYS A 417 -32.39 -16.24 21.29
CA LYS A 417 -33.24 -15.87 22.42
C LYS A 417 -33.94 -17.14 22.99
N GLU A 418 -34.44 -18.00 22.09
CA GLU A 418 -35.05 -19.29 22.47
C GLU A 418 -34.06 -20.25 23.15
N ARG A 419 -32.82 -20.38 22.62
CA ARG A 419 -31.78 -21.19 23.23
C ARG A 419 -31.36 -20.67 24.60
N ALA A 420 -31.27 -19.36 24.76
CA ALA A 420 -30.95 -18.72 26.04
C ALA A 420 -32.06 -18.97 27.07
N ALA A 421 -33.33 -18.83 26.67
CA ALA A 421 -34.48 -19.12 27.50
C ALA A 421 -34.58 -20.59 27.93
N ALA A 422 -34.13 -21.51 27.06
CA ALA A 422 -34.04 -22.96 27.36
C ALA A 422 -32.80 -23.35 28.22
N GLY A 423 -32.01 -22.40 28.74
CA GLY A 423 -30.81 -22.67 29.53
C GLY A 423 -29.65 -23.29 28.74
N LYS A 424 -29.72 -23.26 27.38
CA LYS A 424 -28.73 -23.80 26.45
C LYS A 424 -27.83 -22.69 25.83
N ALA A 425 -27.75 -21.51 26.48
CA ALA A 425 -26.90 -20.43 26.01
C ALA A 425 -25.43 -20.88 26.01
N GLY A 426 -24.77 -20.71 24.89
CA GLY A 426 -23.30 -20.90 24.80
C GLY A 426 -22.56 -19.88 25.67
N LYS A 427 -21.28 -20.15 25.96
CA LYS A 427 -20.41 -19.24 26.75
C LYS A 427 -20.10 -17.90 26.03
N THR A 428 -20.40 -17.78 24.73
CA THR A 428 -20.12 -16.59 23.94
C THR A 428 -21.37 -15.75 23.77
N THR A 429 -21.26 -14.45 24.04
CA THR A 429 -22.29 -13.46 23.67
C THR A 429 -22.46 -13.48 22.17
N PRO A 430 -23.69 -13.53 21.65
CA PRO A 430 -23.93 -13.50 20.23
C PRO A 430 -23.47 -12.18 19.61
N PRO A 431 -22.98 -12.21 18.37
CA PRO A 431 -22.84 -11.00 17.61
C PRO A 431 -24.21 -10.34 17.44
N GLY A 432 -24.29 -9.06 17.78
CA GLY A 432 -25.46 -8.21 17.58
C GLY A 432 -25.32 -7.34 16.34
N LEU A 433 -26.15 -6.32 16.27
CA LEU A 433 -26.04 -5.29 15.24
C LEU A 433 -24.68 -4.59 15.35
N ASN A 434 -23.92 -4.56 14.26
CA ASN A 434 -22.63 -3.87 14.19
C ASN A 434 -22.80 -2.57 13.38
N GLU A 435 -22.58 -1.43 14.04
CA GLU A 435 -22.67 -0.11 13.41
C GLU A 435 -21.33 0.37 12.80
N ASN A 436 -20.22 -0.33 13.02
CA ASN A 436 -18.91 0.12 12.60
C ASN A 436 -18.85 0.31 11.08
N TYR A 437 -19.13 -0.74 10.32
CA TYR A 437 -19.19 -0.65 8.86
C TYR A 437 -20.17 0.41 8.35
N ALA A 438 -21.36 0.48 8.94
CA ALA A 438 -22.38 1.46 8.54
C ALA A 438 -21.90 2.91 8.74
N ARG A 439 -21.22 3.17 9.85
CA ARG A 439 -20.64 4.47 10.16
C ARG A 439 -19.55 4.84 9.16
N GLU A 440 -18.57 3.95 8.94
CA GLU A 440 -17.47 4.20 8.03
C GLU A 440 -17.95 4.34 6.57
N LEU A 441 -18.95 3.54 6.17
CA LEU A 441 -19.57 3.66 4.86
C LEU A 441 -20.15 5.07 4.61
N MET A 442 -20.87 5.62 5.61
CA MET A 442 -21.46 6.95 5.48
C MET A 442 -20.45 8.07 5.68
N GLU A 443 -19.57 7.92 6.65
CA GLU A 443 -18.65 8.98 7.08
C GLU A 443 -17.40 9.09 6.22
N LEU A 444 -16.76 7.96 5.90
CA LEU A 444 -15.46 7.94 5.23
C LEU A 444 -15.54 7.52 3.77
N HIS A 445 -16.44 6.58 3.44
CA HIS A 445 -16.47 6.03 2.09
C HIS A 445 -17.40 6.81 1.14
N THR A 446 -18.38 7.60 1.67
CA THR A 446 -19.38 8.27 0.82
C THR A 446 -19.63 9.72 1.21
N LEU A 447 -20.49 9.98 2.19
CA LEU A 447 -21.06 11.29 2.45
C LEU A 447 -20.11 12.32 3.08
N GLY A 448 -19.09 11.82 3.77
CA GLY A 448 -18.21 12.64 4.63
C GLY A 448 -18.87 12.93 6.00
N VAL A 449 -18.05 13.36 6.97
CA VAL A 449 -18.47 13.69 8.35
C VAL A 449 -19.65 14.66 8.39
N ASN A 450 -19.73 15.60 7.45
CA ASN A 450 -20.77 16.63 7.35
C ASN A 450 -21.87 16.27 6.33
N GLY A 451 -22.04 14.98 6.00
CA GLY A 451 -22.92 14.50 4.94
C GLY A 451 -24.43 14.58 5.25
N GLY A 452 -24.82 15.10 6.40
CA GLY A 452 -26.23 15.37 6.76
C GLY A 452 -27.01 14.17 7.30
N TYR A 453 -26.34 13.05 7.62
CA TYR A 453 -26.93 11.89 8.25
C TYR A 453 -26.95 12.00 9.78
N THR A 454 -27.81 11.20 10.41
CA THR A 454 -27.97 11.13 11.87
C THR A 454 -27.49 9.78 12.41
N GLN A 455 -27.32 9.67 13.74
CA GLN A 455 -27.05 8.39 14.40
C GLN A 455 -28.14 7.34 14.11
N GLN A 456 -29.39 7.77 13.95
CA GLN A 456 -30.48 6.85 13.57
C GLN A 456 -30.27 6.30 12.16
N ASP A 457 -29.80 7.13 11.21
CA ASP A 457 -29.48 6.66 9.86
C ASP A 457 -28.37 5.61 9.89
N VAL A 458 -27.32 5.80 10.70
CA VAL A 458 -26.25 4.81 10.89
C VAL A 458 -26.81 3.48 11.38
N THR A 459 -27.73 3.49 12.36
CA THR A 459 -28.38 2.28 12.87
C THR A 459 -29.24 1.59 11.80
N GLU A 460 -29.98 2.36 11.00
CA GLU A 460 -30.78 1.81 9.89
C GLU A 460 -29.90 1.23 8.78
N VAL A 461 -28.78 1.90 8.43
CA VAL A 461 -27.77 1.37 7.49
C VAL A 461 -27.17 0.07 8.04
N ALA A 462 -26.84 0.01 9.32
CA ALA A 462 -26.32 -1.22 9.93
C ALA A 462 -27.32 -2.39 9.79
N LYS A 463 -28.63 -2.14 9.94
CA LYS A 463 -29.67 -3.15 9.71
C LYS A 463 -29.73 -3.63 8.25
N VAL A 464 -29.53 -2.71 7.28
CA VAL A 464 -29.49 -3.04 5.85
C VAL A 464 -28.33 -4.01 5.56
N PHE A 465 -27.17 -3.83 6.17
CA PHE A 465 -25.98 -4.66 5.91
C PHE A 465 -25.87 -5.88 6.82
N THR A 466 -26.85 -6.16 7.70
CA THR A 466 -26.92 -7.44 8.41
C THR A 466 -27.01 -8.61 7.43
N GLY A 467 -26.31 -9.70 7.72
CA GLY A 467 -26.26 -10.87 6.83
C GLY A 467 -25.26 -10.78 5.68
N TRP A 468 -24.68 -9.59 5.39
CA TRP A 468 -23.53 -9.47 4.50
C TRP A 468 -22.30 -10.02 5.22
N THR A 469 -21.80 -11.17 4.80
CA THR A 469 -20.78 -11.94 5.51
C THR A 469 -19.79 -12.59 4.56
N VAL A 470 -18.85 -13.34 5.13
CA VAL A 470 -17.85 -14.12 4.39
C VAL A 470 -18.10 -15.61 4.65
N ASP A 471 -18.09 -16.41 3.61
CA ASP A 471 -18.27 -17.86 3.76
C ASP A 471 -16.95 -18.51 4.20
N HIS A 472 -16.91 -19.06 5.39
CA HIS A 472 -15.72 -19.76 5.95
C HIS A 472 -14.42 -18.97 5.73
N PRO A 473 -14.25 -17.75 6.30
CA PRO A 473 -13.14 -16.86 5.99
C PRO A 473 -11.76 -17.50 6.23
N GLN A 474 -11.66 -18.40 7.19
CA GLN A 474 -10.43 -19.16 7.48
C GLN A 474 -10.05 -20.18 6.40
N LEU A 475 -10.92 -20.42 5.42
CA LEU A 475 -10.70 -21.30 4.27
C LEU A 475 -10.69 -20.53 2.94
N GLY A 476 -10.64 -19.20 2.97
CA GLY A 476 -10.57 -18.38 1.77
C GLY A 476 -11.90 -18.19 1.04
N GLY A 477 -13.04 -18.44 1.70
CA GLY A 477 -14.36 -18.25 1.09
C GLY A 477 -14.66 -16.80 0.77
N GLY A 478 -15.50 -16.57 -0.25
CA GLY A 478 -15.89 -15.26 -0.74
C GLY A 478 -17.07 -14.63 0.00
N PHE A 479 -17.59 -13.56 -0.58
CA PHE A 479 -18.81 -12.89 -0.13
C PHE A 479 -19.99 -13.86 -0.08
N LYS A 480 -20.82 -13.71 0.96
CA LYS A 480 -22.05 -14.47 1.15
C LYS A 480 -23.11 -13.61 1.80
N PHE A 481 -24.33 -13.71 1.33
CA PHE A 481 -25.49 -13.19 2.03
C PHE A 481 -26.17 -14.29 2.86
N ASP A 482 -26.23 -14.09 4.19
CA ASP A 482 -26.94 -14.97 5.14
C ASP A 482 -28.29 -14.36 5.52
N GLU A 483 -29.35 -14.79 4.82
CA GLU A 483 -30.71 -14.34 5.03
C GLU A 483 -31.20 -14.57 6.49
N THR A 484 -30.69 -15.60 7.16
CA THR A 484 -31.09 -15.88 8.53
C THR A 484 -30.60 -14.86 9.55
N ARG A 485 -29.54 -14.11 9.21
CA ARG A 485 -28.96 -13.05 10.04
C ARG A 485 -29.44 -11.65 9.64
N HIS A 486 -30.11 -11.54 8.48
CA HIS A 486 -30.60 -10.27 7.98
C HIS A 486 -31.78 -9.75 8.80
N GLU A 487 -31.78 -8.43 9.07
CA GLU A 487 -32.90 -7.75 9.78
C GLU A 487 -34.11 -7.67 8.89
N PRO A 488 -35.26 -8.19 9.31
CA PRO A 488 -36.49 -8.11 8.53
C PRO A 488 -37.11 -6.70 8.52
N GLY A 489 -38.06 -6.48 7.61
CA GLY A 489 -38.84 -5.27 7.55
C GLY A 489 -38.19 -4.12 6.77
N LYS A 490 -38.96 -3.03 6.66
CA LYS A 490 -38.54 -1.81 5.91
C LYS A 490 -37.57 -0.99 6.73
N LYS A 491 -36.61 -0.39 6.08
CA LYS A 491 -35.63 0.55 6.69
C LYS A 491 -35.85 1.96 6.14
N LEU A 492 -35.53 2.97 6.94
CA LEU A 492 -35.63 4.38 6.55
C LEU A 492 -34.25 5.02 6.76
N VAL A 493 -33.54 5.36 5.67
CA VAL A 493 -32.23 5.96 5.71
C VAL A 493 -32.28 7.32 5.03
N MET A 494 -31.94 8.39 5.74
CA MET A 494 -31.91 9.76 5.19
C MET A 494 -33.19 10.14 4.43
N GLY A 495 -34.37 9.68 4.89
CA GLY A 495 -35.64 9.92 4.24
C GLY A 495 -36.01 8.95 3.10
N HIS A 496 -35.07 8.11 2.65
CA HIS A 496 -35.30 7.08 1.64
C HIS A 496 -35.89 5.82 2.30
N LYS A 497 -36.97 5.31 1.73
CA LYS A 497 -37.66 4.08 2.21
C LYS A 497 -37.13 2.88 1.44
N ILE A 498 -36.29 2.08 2.05
CA ILE A 498 -35.78 0.83 1.50
C ILE A 498 -36.78 -0.27 1.85
N LYS A 499 -37.30 -0.96 0.82
CA LYS A 499 -38.23 -2.06 0.99
C LYS A 499 -37.46 -3.33 1.31
N GLU A 500 -38.12 -4.19 2.13
CA GLU A 500 -37.57 -5.52 2.41
C GLU A 500 -37.35 -6.32 1.13
N ASN A 501 -36.08 -6.64 0.84
CA ASN A 501 -35.64 -7.35 -0.37
C ASN A 501 -34.30 -8.08 -0.19
N GLY A 502 -33.92 -8.38 1.05
CA GLY A 502 -32.66 -9.11 1.37
C GLY A 502 -31.39 -8.40 0.89
N GLN A 503 -30.49 -9.13 0.23
CA GLN A 503 -29.22 -8.56 -0.26
C GLN A 503 -29.39 -7.28 -1.11
N LYS A 504 -30.49 -7.18 -1.87
CA LYS A 504 -30.75 -6.04 -2.76
C LYS A 504 -30.99 -4.72 -2.01
N GLU A 505 -31.32 -4.78 -0.72
CA GLU A 505 -31.42 -3.58 0.12
C GLU A 505 -30.07 -2.87 0.24
N GLY A 506 -28.98 -3.64 0.40
CA GLY A 506 -27.63 -3.10 0.43
C GLY A 506 -27.25 -2.46 -0.89
N LEU A 507 -27.54 -3.11 -2.01
CA LEU A 507 -27.26 -2.57 -3.35
C LEU A 507 -28.06 -1.29 -3.64
N GLU A 508 -29.35 -1.25 -3.26
CA GLU A 508 -30.20 -0.05 -3.37
C GLU A 508 -29.62 1.11 -2.53
N LEU A 509 -29.18 0.81 -1.31
CA LEU A 509 -28.57 1.82 -0.45
C LEU A 509 -27.22 2.33 -0.99
N LEU A 510 -26.35 1.45 -1.47
CA LEU A 510 -25.06 1.84 -2.08
C LEU A 510 -25.28 2.74 -3.30
N HIS A 511 -26.28 2.42 -4.13
CA HIS A 511 -26.70 3.27 -5.24
C HIS A 511 -27.12 4.69 -4.78
N ILE A 512 -27.97 4.77 -3.74
CA ILE A 512 -28.40 6.05 -3.16
C ILE A 512 -27.22 6.85 -2.64
N LEU A 513 -26.30 6.22 -1.90
CA LEU A 513 -25.14 6.86 -1.34
C LEU A 513 -24.14 7.34 -2.42
N ALA A 514 -23.85 6.48 -3.41
CA ALA A 514 -22.93 6.81 -4.51
C ALA A 514 -23.41 8.02 -5.33
N ASN A 515 -24.73 8.15 -5.54
CA ASN A 515 -25.33 9.24 -6.32
C ASN A 515 -25.74 10.46 -5.48
N SER A 516 -25.33 10.51 -4.21
CA SER A 516 -25.61 11.65 -3.33
C SER A 516 -24.77 12.89 -3.70
N PRO A 517 -25.34 14.10 -3.67
CA PRO A 517 -24.58 15.34 -3.82
C PRO A 517 -23.46 15.50 -2.75
N ALA A 518 -23.66 14.97 -1.55
CA ALA A 518 -22.64 14.98 -0.50
C ALA A 518 -21.45 14.09 -0.88
N THR A 519 -21.70 12.90 -1.40
CA THR A 519 -20.66 11.99 -1.91
C THR A 519 -19.89 12.60 -3.08
N ALA A 520 -20.61 13.17 -4.03
CA ALA A 520 -19.98 13.86 -5.17
C ALA A 520 -19.02 14.97 -4.73
N HIS A 521 -19.44 15.76 -3.74
CA HIS A 521 -18.60 16.83 -3.19
C HIS A 521 -17.42 16.26 -2.39
N PHE A 522 -17.65 15.25 -1.54
CA PHE A 522 -16.62 14.62 -0.70
C PHE A 522 -15.52 13.98 -1.54
N ILE A 523 -15.88 13.12 -2.50
CA ILE A 523 -14.92 12.47 -3.41
C ILE A 523 -14.17 13.50 -4.28
N SER A 524 -14.88 14.53 -4.78
CA SER A 524 -14.23 15.60 -5.54
C SER A 524 -13.25 16.40 -4.71
N GLN A 525 -13.54 16.63 -3.42
CA GLN A 525 -12.66 17.30 -2.49
C GLN A 525 -11.40 16.46 -2.23
N GLU A 526 -11.53 15.16 -1.99
CA GLU A 526 -10.38 14.26 -1.78
C GLU A 526 -9.48 14.19 -3.00
N LEU A 527 -10.04 14.00 -4.19
CA LEU A 527 -9.27 14.02 -5.45
C LEU A 527 -8.56 15.38 -5.66
N ALA A 528 -9.22 16.49 -5.37
CA ALA A 528 -8.61 17.81 -5.48
C ALA A 528 -7.50 18.03 -4.44
N VAL A 529 -7.64 17.45 -3.23
CA VAL A 529 -6.56 17.44 -2.22
C VAL A 529 -5.38 16.62 -2.71
N ALA A 530 -5.60 15.43 -3.24
CA ALA A 530 -4.53 14.55 -3.72
C ALA A 530 -3.74 15.16 -4.90
N PHE A 531 -4.43 15.80 -5.85
CA PHE A 531 -3.83 16.21 -7.12
C PHE A 531 -3.53 17.70 -7.25
N VAL A 532 -4.17 18.60 -6.49
CA VAL A 532 -4.02 20.05 -6.69
C VAL A 532 -3.28 20.70 -5.52
N SER A 533 -3.88 20.74 -4.35
CA SER A 533 -3.28 21.35 -3.16
C SER A 533 -3.96 20.87 -1.87
N ASP A 534 -3.33 21.07 -0.72
CA ASP A 534 -3.90 20.69 0.59
C ASP A 534 -5.20 21.44 0.91
N ASN A 535 -5.43 22.59 0.25
CA ASN A 535 -6.63 23.40 0.38
C ASN A 535 -7.11 23.81 -1.03
N PRO A 536 -7.75 22.91 -1.78
CA PRO A 536 -8.17 23.19 -3.15
C PRO A 536 -9.28 24.24 -3.20
N PRO A 537 -9.30 25.10 -4.25
CA PRO A 537 -10.32 26.11 -4.40
C PRO A 537 -11.74 25.51 -4.46
N PRO A 538 -12.70 25.99 -3.65
CA PRO A 538 -14.08 25.43 -3.63
C PRO A 538 -14.79 25.46 -5.00
N ALA A 539 -14.44 26.44 -5.85
CA ALA A 539 -14.99 26.53 -7.20
C ALA A 539 -14.60 25.33 -8.09
N LEU A 540 -13.37 24.83 -7.95
CA LEU A 540 -12.93 23.60 -8.63
C LEU A 540 -13.67 22.37 -8.10
N VAL A 541 -13.71 22.21 -6.78
CA VAL A 541 -14.40 21.08 -6.13
C VAL A 541 -15.86 21.01 -6.56
N ASN A 542 -16.56 22.15 -6.58
CA ASN A 542 -17.95 22.23 -7.01
C ASN A 542 -18.15 21.80 -8.48
N ARG A 543 -17.23 22.22 -9.39
CA ARG A 543 -17.29 21.76 -10.80
C ARG A 543 -17.04 20.28 -10.94
N MET A 544 -16.04 19.73 -10.21
CA MET A 544 -15.76 18.31 -10.18
C MET A 544 -16.96 17.53 -9.63
N ALA A 545 -17.62 18.02 -8.56
CA ALA A 545 -18.82 17.42 -8.00
C ALA A 545 -20.00 17.42 -8.97
N GLN A 546 -20.17 18.52 -9.74
CA GLN A 546 -21.19 18.58 -10.80
C GLN A 546 -20.90 17.56 -11.90
N THR A 547 -19.64 17.40 -12.31
CA THR A 547 -19.24 16.37 -13.27
C THR A 547 -19.49 14.98 -12.71
N PHE A 548 -19.13 14.73 -11.47
CA PHE A 548 -19.39 13.44 -10.79
C PHE A 548 -20.86 13.06 -10.87
N LEU A 549 -21.78 13.98 -10.50
CA LEU A 549 -23.22 13.73 -10.56
C LEU A 549 -23.73 13.54 -11.99
N SER A 550 -23.28 14.36 -12.94
CA SER A 550 -23.76 14.30 -14.32
C SER A 550 -23.24 13.09 -15.10
N SER A 551 -22.11 12.54 -14.68
CA SER A 551 -21.50 11.30 -15.21
C SER A 551 -21.84 10.05 -14.42
N HIS A 552 -22.70 10.15 -13.40
CA HIS A 552 -23.03 9.04 -12.52
C HIS A 552 -21.81 8.39 -11.85
N GLY A 553 -20.87 9.22 -11.39
CA GLY A 553 -19.67 8.75 -10.66
C GLY A 553 -18.51 8.28 -11.54
N GLU A 554 -18.46 8.63 -12.84
CA GLU A 554 -17.33 8.30 -13.70
C GLU A 554 -16.08 9.07 -13.30
N ILE A 555 -15.11 8.40 -12.69
CA ILE A 555 -13.88 8.99 -12.14
C ILE A 555 -13.01 9.62 -13.23
N SER A 556 -12.90 8.99 -14.39
CA SER A 556 -12.16 9.53 -15.53
C SER A 556 -12.69 10.89 -15.98
N SER A 557 -14.02 11.10 -15.96
CA SER A 557 -14.65 12.38 -16.28
C SER A 557 -14.36 13.46 -15.23
N VAL A 558 -14.33 13.09 -13.95
CA VAL A 558 -13.96 14.00 -12.85
C VAL A 558 -12.51 14.47 -12.97
N LEU A 559 -11.59 13.52 -13.23
CA LEU A 559 -10.16 13.81 -13.45
C LEU A 559 -9.94 14.69 -14.68
N ARG A 560 -10.68 14.50 -15.78
CA ARG A 560 -10.65 15.41 -16.94
C ARG A 560 -11.10 16.82 -16.59
N THR A 561 -12.16 16.97 -15.80
CA THR A 561 -12.63 18.27 -15.33
C THR A 561 -11.56 18.99 -14.52
N MET A 562 -10.82 18.28 -13.70
CA MET A 562 -9.70 18.81 -12.93
C MET A 562 -8.54 19.24 -13.84
N LEU A 563 -8.08 18.35 -14.74
CA LEU A 563 -6.98 18.66 -15.67
C LEU A 563 -7.26 19.91 -16.50
N HIS A 564 -8.50 20.08 -16.99
CA HIS A 564 -8.87 21.23 -17.82
C HIS A 564 -9.24 22.49 -17.03
N SER A 565 -9.03 22.48 -15.70
CA SER A 565 -9.32 23.65 -14.87
C SER A 565 -8.14 24.63 -14.83
N ASN A 566 -8.45 25.92 -14.69
CA ASN A 566 -7.40 26.92 -14.50
C ASN A 566 -6.67 26.76 -13.16
N GLU A 567 -7.36 26.24 -12.16
CA GLU A 567 -6.84 26.03 -10.81
C GLU A 567 -5.76 24.95 -10.75
N PHE A 568 -5.87 23.90 -11.56
CA PHE A 568 -4.84 22.89 -11.67
C PHE A 568 -3.51 23.45 -12.22
N TRP A 569 -3.62 24.37 -13.20
CA TRP A 569 -2.47 24.98 -13.85
C TRP A 569 -2.03 26.31 -13.22
N ALA A 570 -2.63 26.71 -12.13
CA ALA A 570 -2.27 27.95 -11.46
C ALA A 570 -0.84 27.90 -10.89
N PRO A 571 -0.09 29.03 -10.89
CA PRO A 571 1.28 29.07 -10.38
C PRO A 571 1.42 28.59 -8.93
N ASP A 572 0.41 28.85 -8.10
CA ASP A 572 0.35 28.42 -6.69
C ASP A 572 0.00 26.93 -6.52
N ALA A 573 -0.51 26.27 -7.56
CA ALA A 573 -0.67 24.82 -7.58
C ALA A 573 0.62 24.10 -7.97
N MET A 574 1.53 24.77 -8.67
CA MET A 574 2.80 24.16 -9.08
C MET A 574 3.69 23.92 -7.87
N GLN A 575 4.18 22.67 -7.69
CA GLN A 575 4.98 22.25 -6.54
C GLN A 575 4.33 22.54 -5.17
N ALA A 576 2.99 22.68 -5.11
CA ALA A 576 2.26 22.97 -3.88
C ALA A 576 2.22 21.79 -2.90
N LYS A 577 2.27 20.55 -3.42
CA LYS A 577 2.15 19.33 -2.62
C LYS A 577 3.52 18.84 -2.15
N ILE A 578 3.58 18.39 -0.91
CA ILE A 578 4.69 17.58 -0.40
C ILE A 578 4.38 16.12 -0.72
N LYS A 579 5.36 15.42 -1.24
CA LYS A 579 5.25 13.96 -1.48
C LYS A 579 5.05 13.21 -0.16
N THR A 580 4.08 12.33 -0.11
CA THR A 580 3.98 11.32 0.95
C THR A 580 5.24 10.44 0.97
N PRO A 581 5.51 9.67 2.02
CA PRO A 581 6.64 8.74 2.03
C PRO A 581 6.64 7.77 0.85
N LEU A 582 5.48 7.21 0.48
CA LEU A 582 5.36 6.32 -0.68
C LEU A 582 5.73 7.04 -1.99
N GLU A 583 5.14 8.21 -2.24
CA GLU A 583 5.45 9.02 -3.42
C GLU A 583 6.92 9.41 -3.47
N TYR A 584 7.52 9.72 -2.33
CA TYR A 584 8.93 10.09 -2.25
C TYR A 584 9.85 8.90 -2.58
N VAL A 585 9.65 7.75 -1.94
CA VAL A 585 10.47 6.54 -2.15
C VAL A 585 10.35 6.05 -3.60
N VAL A 586 9.12 5.97 -4.12
CA VAL A 586 8.88 5.51 -5.50
C VAL A 586 9.43 6.52 -6.51
N SER A 587 9.21 7.84 -6.31
CA SER A 587 9.74 8.84 -7.24
C SER A 587 11.26 8.87 -7.27
N ALA A 588 11.93 8.62 -6.14
CA ALA A 588 13.37 8.52 -6.09
C ALA A 588 13.90 7.29 -6.84
N ALA A 589 13.24 6.14 -6.68
CA ALA A 589 13.56 4.92 -7.43
C ALA A 589 13.36 5.12 -8.95
N ARG A 590 12.26 5.73 -9.36
CA ARG A 590 11.96 6.04 -10.78
C ARG A 590 12.98 7.02 -11.37
N ALA A 591 13.20 8.17 -10.72
CA ALA A 591 14.14 9.20 -11.20
C ALA A 591 15.58 8.69 -11.28
N SER A 592 15.98 7.80 -10.36
CA SER A 592 17.30 7.17 -10.38
C SER A 592 17.45 6.08 -11.45
N GLY A 593 16.35 5.59 -12.04
CA GLY A 593 16.35 4.42 -12.90
C GLY A 593 16.83 3.17 -12.16
N ALA A 594 16.41 3.03 -10.90
CA ALA A 594 16.87 1.95 -10.04
C ALA A 594 16.43 0.58 -10.58
N ASP A 595 17.39 -0.35 -10.68
CA ASP A 595 17.09 -1.77 -10.91
C ASP A 595 16.86 -2.44 -9.55
N ILE A 596 15.62 -2.89 -9.32
CA ILE A 596 15.15 -3.44 -8.06
C ILE A 596 14.98 -4.95 -8.19
N THR A 597 15.88 -5.69 -7.58
CA THR A 597 15.78 -7.16 -7.44
C THR A 597 15.35 -7.59 -6.04
N ASN A 598 15.32 -6.64 -5.09
CA ASN A 598 14.85 -6.84 -3.73
C ASN A 598 14.16 -5.57 -3.25
N SER A 599 12.86 -5.63 -2.99
CA SER A 599 12.04 -4.48 -2.56
C SER A 599 12.13 -4.21 -1.05
N GLN A 600 12.67 -5.13 -0.24
CA GLN A 600 12.69 -5.03 1.21
C GLN A 600 13.34 -3.73 1.75
N PRO A 601 14.45 -3.21 1.16
CA PRO A 601 15.00 -1.93 1.59
C PRO A 601 14.04 -0.74 1.42
N LEU A 602 13.21 -0.76 0.37
CA LEU A 602 12.20 0.29 0.13
C LEU A 602 11.05 0.16 1.15
N ILE A 603 10.59 -1.08 1.42
CA ILE A 603 9.58 -1.37 2.44
C ILE A 603 10.06 -0.88 3.81
N ASN A 604 11.31 -1.16 4.16
CA ASN A 604 11.90 -0.70 5.43
C ASN A 604 12.01 0.83 5.49
N ALA A 605 12.31 1.49 4.38
CA ALA A 605 12.32 2.95 4.31
C ALA A 605 10.93 3.55 4.57
N LEU A 606 9.89 2.97 4.01
CA LEU A 606 8.50 3.38 4.26
C LEU A 606 8.12 3.20 5.73
N ASN A 607 8.50 2.08 6.34
CA ASN A 607 8.29 1.83 7.77
C ASN A 607 8.98 2.90 8.64
N GLN A 608 10.23 3.25 8.32
CA GLN A 608 10.99 4.29 9.02
C GLN A 608 10.43 5.70 8.83
N MET A 609 9.79 5.95 7.69
CA MET A 609 9.11 7.22 7.38
C MET A 609 7.64 7.24 7.85
N GLY A 610 7.19 6.25 8.65
CA GLY A 610 5.86 6.25 9.25
C GLY A 610 4.69 5.91 8.30
N MET A 611 4.97 5.38 7.11
CA MET A 611 3.94 4.97 6.15
C MET A 611 4.12 3.50 5.70
N PRO A 612 4.07 2.52 6.63
CA PRO A 612 4.11 1.12 6.25
C PRO A 612 2.92 0.73 5.36
N LEU A 613 3.18 -0.04 4.30
CA LEU A 613 2.15 -0.45 3.34
C LEU A 613 1.08 -1.33 4.01
N TYR A 614 -0.19 -1.03 3.74
CA TYR A 614 -1.39 -1.70 4.29
C TYR A 614 -1.49 -1.72 5.82
N ALA A 615 -0.67 -0.95 6.52
CA ALA A 615 -0.60 -0.96 7.97
C ALA A 615 -1.17 0.30 8.65
N CYS A 616 -1.97 1.09 7.94
CA CYS A 616 -2.74 2.17 8.55
C CYS A 616 -3.86 1.57 9.41
N VAL A 617 -3.78 1.79 10.73
CA VAL A 617 -4.73 1.21 11.69
C VAL A 617 -6.13 1.84 11.58
N PRO A 618 -6.29 3.19 11.54
CA PRO A 618 -7.60 3.82 11.42
C PRO A 618 -8.17 3.68 10.01
N PRO A 619 -9.51 3.55 9.88
CA PRO A 619 -10.17 3.42 8.60
C PRO A 619 -10.08 4.69 7.72
N THR A 620 -9.68 5.83 8.29
CA THR A 620 -9.43 7.08 7.55
C THR A 620 -8.25 7.02 6.57
N GLY A 621 -7.41 5.97 6.64
CA GLY A 621 -6.17 5.92 5.86
C GLY A 621 -5.11 6.93 6.33
N TYR A 622 -4.03 7.04 5.55
CA TYR A 622 -2.96 8.03 5.75
C TYR A 622 -3.36 9.41 5.21
N SER A 623 -2.88 10.46 5.83
CA SER A 623 -3.13 11.84 5.40
C SER A 623 -2.42 12.16 4.08
N ASP A 624 -3.12 12.84 3.16
CA ASP A 624 -2.53 13.40 1.92
C ASP A 624 -1.98 14.82 2.11
N LYS A 625 -2.04 15.38 3.33
CA LYS A 625 -1.59 16.74 3.62
C LYS A 625 -0.16 16.79 4.11
N ALA A 626 0.52 17.87 3.76
CA ALA A 626 1.93 18.09 4.04
C ALA A 626 2.29 18.05 5.54
N ASP A 627 1.39 18.52 6.41
CA ASP A 627 1.62 18.60 7.87
C ASP A 627 1.90 17.24 8.52
N ALA A 628 1.37 16.17 7.95
CA ALA A 628 1.62 14.82 8.42
C ALA A 628 3.06 14.33 8.13
N TRP A 629 3.79 14.93 7.17
CA TRP A 629 4.99 14.36 6.57
C TRP A 629 6.24 15.26 6.59
N VAL A 630 6.22 16.38 7.34
CA VAL A 630 7.32 17.36 7.37
C VAL A 630 7.99 17.53 8.75
N SER A 631 7.95 16.52 9.60
CA SER A 631 8.70 16.54 10.86
C SER A 631 10.22 16.48 10.62
N THR A 632 11.01 16.99 11.57
CA THR A 632 12.48 16.95 11.48
C THR A 632 12.99 15.51 11.34
N GLY A 633 12.38 14.53 12.04
CA GLY A 633 12.73 13.13 11.94
C GLY A 633 12.51 12.57 10.54
N GLU A 634 11.35 12.89 9.95
CA GLU A 634 11.01 12.49 8.59
C GLU A 634 12.00 13.03 7.55
N LEU A 635 12.40 14.30 7.66
CA LEU A 635 13.37 14.89 6.74
C LEU A 635 14.74 14.22 6.85
N VAL A 636 15.17 13.83 8.05
CA VAL A 636 16.41 13.05 8.25
C VAL A 636 16.29 11.66 7.63
N ASN A 637 15.17 10.95 7.82
CA ASN A 637 14.92 9.64 7.22
C ASN A 637 14.94 9.71 5.69
N ARG A 638 14.31 10.74 5.11
CA ARG A 638 14.32 10.97 3.66
C ARG A 638 15.74 11.22 3.12
N MET A 639 16.54 12.04 3.82
CA MET A 639 17.93 12.29 3.43
C MET A 639 18.79 11.01 3.52
N ASN A 640 18.64 10.25 4.60
CA ASN A 640 19.38 8.98 4.77
C ASN A 640 19.01 7.98 3.67
N PHE A 641 17.72 7.87 3.36
CA PHE A 641 17.25 7.03 2.25
C PHE A 641 17.83 7.48 0.91
N ALA A 642 17.78 8.78 0.60
CA ALA A 642 18.32 9.33 -0.65
C ALA A 642 19.79 9.01 -0.84
N LEU A 643 20.60 9.24 0.21
CA LEU A 643 22.03 8.93 0.19
C LEU A 643 22.30 7.42 0.03
N SER A 644 21.53 6.58 0.74
CA SER A 644 21.68 5.11 0.66
C SER A 644 21.30 4.57 -0.72
N LEU A 645 20.23 5.09 -1.32
CA LEU A 645 19.80 4.75 -2.69
C LEU A 645 20.88 5.16 -3.71
N ALA A 646 21.32 6.40 -3.62
CA ALA A 646 22.28 6.96 -4.57
C ALA A 646 23.66 6.28 -4.51
N THR A 647 24.12 5.90 -3.32
CA THR A 647 25.42 5.24 -3.13
C THR A 647 25.35 3.71 -3.23
N ASN A 648 24.21 3.15 -3.68
CA ASN A 648 24.00 1.70 -3.84
C ASN A 648 24.24 0.89 -2.56
N HIS A 649 23.91 1.45 -1.39
CA HIS A 649 24.03 0.76 -0.10
C HIS A 649 22.90 -0.24 0.14
N PHE A 650 21.82 -0.19 -0.63
CA PHE A 650 20.72 -1.14 -0.52
C PHE A 650 21.02 -2.43 -1.27
N ASN A 651 20.94 -3.55 -0.56
CA ASN A 651 21.10 -4.86 -1.19
C ASN A 651 19.97 -5.13 -2.18
N GLY A 652 20.32 -5.50 -3.42
CA GLY A 652 19.35 -5.79 -4.47
C GLY A 652 18.74 -4.55 -5.13
N ILE A 653 19.28 -3.34 -4.89
CA ILE A 653 18.90 -2.12 -5.59
C ILE A 653 20.14 -1.47 -6.17
N LYS A 654 20.10 -1.14 -7.46
CA LYS A 654 21.23 -0.52 -8.16
C LYS A 654 20.77 0.69 -8.95
N SER A 655 21.35 1.85 -8.65
CA SER A 655 21.19 3.10 -9.39
C SER A 655 22.42 3.40 -10.20
N GLN A 656 22.25 3.96 -11.41
CA GLN A 656 23.36 4.33 -12.30
C GLN A 656 23.39 5.85 -12.49
N TRP A 657 24.52 6.48 -12.15
CA TRP A 657 24.69 7.93 -12.18
C TRP A 657 25.61 8.44 -13.29
N THR A 658 26.25 7.54 -14.03
CA THR A 658 27.07 7.86 -15.19
C THR A 658 26.26 7.70 -16.46
N THR A 659 26.10 8.77 -17.23
CA THR A 659 25.66 8.69 -18.63
C THR A 659 26.87 8.37 -19.50
N ALA A 660 26.79 7.28 -20.24
CA ALA A 660 27.89 6.75 -21.05
C ALA A 660 28.43 7.70 -22.14
N SER A 661 27.74 8.82 -22.41
CA SER A 661 28.07 9.70 -23.52
C SER A 661 29.09 10.81 -23.21
N GLN A 662 29.17 11.32 -21.98
CA GLN A 662 30.24 12.26 -21.56
C GLN A 662 30.36 12.26 -20.03
N PRO A 663 31.47 11.77 -19.44
CA PRO A 663 31.74 11.94 -18.04
C PRO A 663 31.92 13.42 -17.72
N ALA A 664 31.26 13.92 -16.67
CA ALA A 664 31.42 15.30 -16.22
C ALA A 664 32.86 15.55 -15.81
N SER A 665 33.43 16.66 -16.24
CA SER A 665 34.81 17.01 -15.96
C SER A 665 34.97 17.70 -14.59
N THR A 666 33.91 18.25 -14.07
CA THR A 666 33.89 19.00 -12.79
C THR A 666 32.66 18.62 -11.95
N PRO A 667 32.72 18.80 -10.60
CA PRO A 667 31.56 18.61 -9.73
C PRO A 667 30.36 19.48 -10.13
N ALA A 668 30.59 20.69 -10.65
CA ALA A 668 29.51 21.58 -11.09
C ALA A 668 28.81 21.06 -12.37
N GLU A 669 29.57 20.50 -13.31
CA GLU A 669 28.96 19.83 -14.48
C GLU A 669 28.19 18.56 -14.08
N ALA A 670 28.74 17.80 -13.14
CA ALA A 670 28.04 16.62 -12.61
C ALA A 670 26.72 17.00 -11.93
N GLU A 671 26.73 18.05 -11.11
CA GLU A 671 25.54 18.57 -10.44
C GLU A 671 24.50 19.04 -11.47
N GLN A 672 24.91 19.85 -12.46
CA GLN A 672 24.00 20.35 -13.48
C GLN A 672 23.37 19.22 -14.31
N ASN A 673 24.13 18.19 -14.66
CA ASN A 673 23.62 17.04 -15.40
C ASN A 673 22.64 16.20 -14.57
N LEU A 674 22.93 15.99 -13.28
CA LEU A 674 22.08 15.27 -12.35
C LEU A 674 20.83 16.09 -11.97
N GLU A 675 20.96 17.40 -11.77
CA GLU A 675 19.82 18.30 -11.57
C GLU A 675 18.86 18.21 -12.75
N ALA A 676 19.35 18.34 -13.98
CA ALA A 676 18.50 18.26 -15.18
C ALA A 676 17.77 16.92 -15.31
N ARG A 677 18.35 15.83 -14.81
CA ARG A 677 17.73 14.50 -14.81
C ARG A 677 16.73 14.31 -13.67
N LEU A 678 17.11 14.68 -12.43
CA LEU A 678 16.37 14.36 -11.22
C LEU A 678 15.32 15.42 -10.88
N ILE A 679 15.60 16.69 -11.14
CA ILE A 679 14.78 17.85 -10.80
C ILE A 679 14.69 18.77 -12.02
N PRO A 680 14.03 18.37 -13.11
CA PRO A 680 14.02 19.14 -14.35
C PRO A 680 13.48 20.58 -14.24
N LEU A 681 12.76 20.90 -13.15
CA LEU A 681 12.32 22.28 -12.83
C LEU A 681 13.46 23.12 -12.21
N GLY A 682 14.60 22.48 -11.90
CA GLY A 682 15.75 23.13 -11.28
C GLY A 682 15.69 23.19 -9.76
N VAL A 683 16.82 23.49 -9.15
CA VAL A 683 16.94 23.77 -7.71
C VAL A 683 17.25 25.23 -7.46
N SER A 684 16.97 25.71 -6.24
CA SER A 684 17.37 27.07 -5.82
C SER A 684 18.88 27.21 -5.77
N GLU A 685 19.39 28.44 -5.98
CA GLU A 685 20.82 28.74 -5.84
C GLU A 685 21.39 28.35 -4.48
N LYS A 686 20.57 28.44 -3.43
CA LYS A 686 20.93 28.02 -2.08
C LYS A 686 21.13 26.50 -2.01
N THR A 687 20.23 25.72 -2.61
CA THR A 687 20.31 24.26 -2.68
C THR A 687 21.52 23.85 -3.51
N ARG A 688 21.73 24.45 -4.69
CA ARG A 688 22.90 24.20 -5.55
C ARG A 688 24.23 24.46 -4.82
N ALA A 689 24.35 25.61 -4.16
CA ALA A 689 25.55 25.95 -3.40
C ALA A 689 25.80 24.93 -2.26
N ALA A 690 24.76 24.49 -1.55
CA ALA A 690 24.88 23.50 -0.48
C ALA A 690 25.30 22.11 -1.01
N VAL A 691 24.75 21.69 -2.15
CA VAL A 691 25.13 20.42 -2.81
C VAL A 691 26.60 20.47 -3.23
N LEU A 692 27.03 21.53 -3.88
CA LEU A 692 28.41 21.68 -4.34
C LEU A 692 29.42 21.77 -3.19
N ASP A 693 29.07 22.47 -2.10
CA ASP A 693 29.91 22.56 -0.90
C ASP A 693 30.12 21.17 -0.24
N GLN A 694 29.05 20.38 -0.13
CA GLN A 694 29.13 19.04 0.45
C GLN A 694 29.78 18.00 -0.48
N ALA A 695 29.72 18.20 -1.79
CA ALA A 695 30.33 17.31 -2.79
C ALA A 695 31.83 17.55 -2.98
N GLN A 696 32.40 18.63 -2.39
CA GLN A 696 33.84 18.85 -2.46
C GLN A 696 34.57 17.75 -1.67
N PRO A 697 35.70 17.21 -2.22
CA PRO A 697 36.52 16.28 -1.48
C PRO A 697 36.99 16.98 -0.19
N LYS A 698 36.54 16.54 0.97
CA LYS A 698 37.12 17.00 2.22
C LYS A 698 38.60 16.62 2.21
N PRO A 699 39.54 17.59 2.43
CA PRO A 699 40.95 17.24 2.57
C PRO A 699 41.03 16.13 3.64
N PRO A 700 41.88 15.11 3.40
CA PRO A 700 42.03 14.04 4.38
C PRO A 700 42.36 14.71 5.72
N ALA A 701 41.58 14.37 6.76
CA ALA A 701 41.88 14.84 8.11
C ALA A 701 43.37 14.59 8.35
N GLY A 702 44.14 15.66 8.52
CA GLY A 702 45.59 15.58 8.59
C GLY A 702 45.97 14.51 9.61
N PRO A 703 47.07 13.79 9.40
CA PRO A 703 47.43 12.71 10.30
C PRO A 703 47.52 13.29 11.71
N GLN A 704 46.64 12.84 12.59
CA GLN A 704 46.85 13.01 14.02
C GLN A 704 48.21 12.34 14.27
N SER A 705 49.20 13.15 14.62
CA SER A 705 50.56 12.75 14.95
C SER A 705 50.51 11.70 16.07
N GLN A 706 50.50 10.44 15.66
CA GLN A 706 50.92 9.35 16.53
C GLN A 706 52.44 9.42 16.61
N PRO A 707 53.07 9.34 17.77
CA PRO A 707 54.52 9.28 17.89
C PRO A 707 55.03 8.03 17.18
N GLN A 708 55.80 8.21 16.09
CA GLN A 708 56.51 7.11 15.45
C GLN A 708 57.59 6.62 16.41
N LEU A 709 57.42 5.45 16.98
CA LEU A 709 58.48 4.65 17.56
C LEU A 709 58.92 3.64 16.50
N PHE A 710 60.20 3.80 16.04
CA PHE A 710 61.02 2.96 15.15
C PHE A 710 61.23 3.45 13.70
N PRO A 711 62.49 3.53 13.26
CA PRO A 711 62.86 3.84 11.89
C PRO A 711 62.71 2.62 10.99
N PRO A 712 62.40 2.80 9.68
CA PRO A 712 62.35 1.70 8.73
C PRO A 712 63.73 1.37 8.21
N THR A 713 64.15 0.11 8.38
CA THR A 713 65.21 -0.50 7.60
C THR A 713 64.60 -1.49 6.62
N GLY A 714 64.93 -1.33 5.33
CA GLY A 714 64.61 -2.36 4.35
C GLY A 714 64.35 -1.86 2.94
N ASP A 715 65.35 -2.03 2.09
CA ASP A 715 65.29 -1.95 0.62
C ASP A 715 64.08 -2.69 0.04
N HIS A 716 63.28 -2.02 -0.81
CA HIS A 716 62.30 -2.68 -1.67
C HIS A 716 62.43 -2.19 -3.11
N PRO A 717 62.35 -3.12 -4.09
CA PRO A 717 62.54 -2.84 -5.50
C PRO A 717 61.38 -2.04 -6.11
N GLU A 718 61.72 -1.25 -7.12
CA GLU A 718 60.87 -0.41 -7.93
C GLU A 718 59.59 -1.11 -8.40
N LYS A 719 58.44 -0.51 -8.08
CA LYS A 719 57.14 -0.87 -8.65
C LYS A 719 56.98 -0.17 -10.01
N ARG A 720 56.74 -0.98 -11.03
CA ARG A 720 56.25 -0.53 -12.33
C ARG A 720 54.97 0.29 -12.18
N PRO A 721 54.82 1.43 -12.85
CA PRO A 721 53.59 2.15 -12.91
C PRO A 721 52.65 1.49 -13.92
N ASP A 722 51.29 1.61 -13.63
CA ASP A 722 50.22 1.71 -14.59
C ASP A 722 49.42 0.48 -15.01
N ALA A 723 48.41 0.21 -14.18
CA ALA A 723 47.05 -0.16 -14.63
C ALA A 723 46.00 0.21 -13.58
N LYS A 724 46.41 0.77 -12.42
CA LYS A 724 45.50 1.08 -11.29
C LYS A 724 44.95 2.51 -11.30
N GLY A 725 45.51 3.41 -12.07
CA GLY A 725 45.16 4.83 -12.06
C GLY A 725 43.77 5.13 -12.65
N VAL A 726 43.44 4.53 -13.78
CA VAL A 726 42.16 4.79 -14.50
C VAL A 726 40.95 4.18 -13.75
N SER A 727 41.14 3.01 -13.20
CA SER A 727 40.09 2.35 -12.39
C SER A 727 39.77 3.12 -11.10
N ALA A 728 40.78 3.66 -10.42
CA ALA A 728 40.59 4.42 -9.17
C ALA A 728 39.93 5.79 -9.42
N GLN A 729 40.25 6.45 -10.54
CA GLN A 729 39.62 7.72 -10.91
C GLN A 729 38.17 7.56 -11.29
N ASN A 730 37.79 6.51 -12.03
CA ASN A 730 36.42 6.22 -12.38
C ASN A 730 35.58 5.93 -11.13
N THR A 731 36.13 5.15 -10.19
CA THR A 731 35.45 4.87 -8.92
C THR A 731 35.25 6.12 -8.06
N ALA A 732 36.23 7.02 -8.03
CA ALA A 732 36.11 8.29 -7.30
C ALA A 732 35.05 9.21 -7.91
N GLN A 733 34.98 9.28 -9.24
CA GLN A 733 33.99 10.06 -9.97
C GLN A 733 32.56 9.49 -9.77
N GLU A 734 32.39 8.17 -9.82
CA GLU A 734 31.10 7.51 -9.56
C GLU A 734 30.63 7.78 -8.14
N ASN A 735 31.52 7.71 -7.14
CA ASN A 735 31.15 8.01 -5.75
C ASN A 735 30.77 9.48 -5.58
N GLN A 736 31.43 10.41 -6.27
CA GLN A 736 31.06 11.83 -6.24
C GLN A 736 29.71 12.09 -6.89
N ASN A 737 29.43 11.50 -8.05
CA ASN A 737 28.14 11.59 -8.72
C ASN A 737 27.02 11.01 -7.84
N ALA A 738 27.25 9.87 -7.19
CA ALA A 738 26.31 9.26 -6.27
C ALA A 738 26.01 10.18 -5.07
N GLN A 739 27.04 10.83 -4.51
CA GLN A 739 26.84 11.78 -3.41
C GLN A 739 26.02 12.99 -3.84
N ILE A 740 26.33 13.60 -5.00
CA ILE A 740 25.56 14.71 -5.57
C ILE A 740 24.10 14.28 -5.81
N ALA A 741 23.89 13.11 -6.43
CA ALA A 741 22.55 12.58 -6.67
C ALA A 741 21.77 12.38 -5.37
N GLY A 742 22.39 11.83 -4.32
CA GLY A 742 21.76 11.66 -3.01
C GLY A 742 21.36 12.99 -2.37
N LEU A 743 22.20 14.01 -2.47
CA LEU A 743 21.88 15.34 -1.95
C LEU A 743 20.75 16.02 -2.74
N LEU A 744 20.71 15.86 -4.06
CA LEU A 744 19.61 16.35 -4.91
C LEU A 744 18.29 15.63 -4.58
N LEU A 745 18.28 14.30 -4.48
CA LEU A 745 17.10 13.52 -4.08
C LEU A 745 16.61 13.89 -2.68
N GLY A 746 17.51 14.27 -1.77
CA GLY A 746 17.16 14.75 -0.43
C GLY A 746 16.74 16.23 -0.36
N SER A 747 16.83 16.98 -1.46
CA SER A 747 16.57 18.43 -1.49
C SER A 747 15.08 18.76 -1.29
N PRO A 748 14.76 19.97 -0.80
CA PRO A 748 13.37 20.41 -0.67
C PRO A 748 12.60 20.41 -1.98
N GLU A 749 13.27 20.69 -3.09
CA GLU A 749 12.67 20.74 -4.42
C GLU A 749 12.26 19.37 -4.91
N PHE A 750 13.06 18.32 -4.65
CA PHE A 750 12.68 16.95 -5.01
C PHE A 750 11.53 16.41 -4.15
N GLN A 751 11.40 16.88 -2.92
CA GLN A 751 10.32 16.44 -2.02
C GLN A 751 8.95 17.02 -2.36
N ARG A 752 8.86 17.89 -3.36
CA ARG A 752 7.61 18.50 -3.83
C ARG A 752 7.16 17.92 -5.16
N LYS A 753 5.83 18.03 -5.38
CA LYS A 753 5.18 17.69 -6.65
C LYS A 753 4.18 18.76 -7.06
#